data_6d886fd500da00f43f03caaeabc9cb50
#
_entry.id   6d886fd500da00f43f03caaeabc9cb50
#
_cell.length_a   1.000
_cell.length_b   1.000
_cell.length_c   1.000
_cell.angle_alpha   90.00
_cell.angle_beta   90.00
_cell.angle_gamma   90.00
#
_symmetry.space_group_name_H-M   'P 1'
#
loop_
_entity.id
_entity.type
_entity.pdbx_description
1 polymer ?
#
loop_
_entity_poly.entity_id
_entity_poly.type
_entity_poly.pdbx_seq_one_letter_code
_entity_poly.pdbx_strand_id
1 'polypeptide(L)'
;MSILTIQQQSIIKNTFLPKISQNRLPLVHVLTSITDNDEQKIEPFQFGRTIKFFQDPHTSHLVDRRVHLCHKLYRHHKNGYVLKDLHNLMKMLNILADLCQQQALFIDPFINILKNCSKPFLLDKATDAEIYSSALISFYADFGYLLRIQNKRIQQCILETLYKSIQSTNKSSIAEDNYDGLRPTPINYLLRTQCNSDLCETLVKALSMVENELSLRIDIIKLLQIYSSKSSNCVARMLTHDCINRLVSRMNEPDPSGELLFRTIDLLWNLLEYGTDEQICDQLNSRVTISLLKEAFFGQITQSHGQYHRQLRNDILVVCSLIFNINPNAPVIETGFAKQLLLFASYPELRSNSPLVKNFKLTTCDEDFEFKKLLFNTVVILNRNPMMHELVINSRIILAFLSYIEPLPRKKDPQRNTFEWKISQFEDLQLHALVTLSILLPYSLNEYFEYGVGTRLLVFYEWTINNEEYKSEGNSFFAKGGRNNKRSQLKYIFRLFRSLVSTKDERIYIDLCDQGIIPSIAGYLRIITQQTSIHIDHVDLDIICDGLFILSCLGELDVHRKEIFGSEGIEMLIQILSIECPYVCGGLGYHRLLVAAIDCVWCCVVGSVINEDEFIQKQGVFALLDLIETNPKSLQNIILGCVLDLTENTKCLHFIMAWQGRKQEYITHVLCELWRDEERETYVTRTDKGVISDHTKPLMGLLQQSVPLTSLKRFEPSRSVLDLIDNMRSKIYGFFCKLGFSELPGLHEEDYITICIIENFLDFKMGEIWQEIITELDMEGVKLIAHDNEATDTILRATEERALAVVATQNYILEQYHKYDLQIEKEFYNELIKNHAFQEKRLEQWKSFVARTSKYPLLMVAKDSQNQAIRQSRPEEKDYSGYHTVHNLEIPNISITAFTGPFLKIESTPVEILNRK
;
A
#
# COMPACT_ATOMS: atom_id res chain seq x y z
N MET A 1 5.13 -7.40 -1.10
CA MET A 1 4.67 -8.28 0.00
C MET A 1 3.97 -7.55 1.15
N SER A 2 4.35 -6.33 1.51
CA SER A 2 3.72 -5.53 2.60
C SER A 2 2.32 -4.99 2.29
N ILE A 3 1.92 -4.87 1.04
CA ILE A 3 0.60 -4.30 0.62
C ILE A 3 -0.53 -5.33 0.74
N LEU A 4 -0.25 -6.60 0.59
CA LEU A 4 -1.25 -7.67 0.73
C LEU A 4 -1.70 -7.88 2.18
N THR A 5 -0.84 -7.60 3.16
CA THR A 5 -1.14 -7.75 4.58
C THR A 5 -2.15 -6.71 5.08
N ILE A 6 -2.07 -5.48 4.56
CA ILE A 6 -2.95 -4.37 4.98
C ILE A 6 -4.36 -4.52 4.38
N GLN A 7 -4.48 -5.00 3.15
CA GLN A 7 -5.80 -5.21 2.53
C GLN A 7 -6.54 -6.43 3.11
N GLN A 8 -5.84 -7.49 3.47
CA GLN A 8 -6.46 -8.64 4.14
C GLN A 8 -6.91 -8.32 5.57
N GLN A 9 -6.16 -7.49 6.29
CA GLN A 9 -6.58 -7.00 7.62
C GLN A 9 -7.84 -6.11 7.57
N SER A 10 -8.00 -5.30 6.51
CA SER A 10 -9.21 -4.47 6.34
C SER A 10 -10.44 -5.29 5.93
N ILE A 11 -10.26 -6.39 5.23
CA ILE A 11 -11.34 -7.29 4.82
C ILE A 11 -11.84 -8.11 6.01
N ILE A 12 -10.94 -8.54 6.89
CA ILE A 12 -11.29 -9.25 8.13
C ILE A 12 -12.05 -8.33 9.09
N LYS A 13 -11.71 -7.03 9.17
CA LYS A 13 -12.43 -6.05 10.02
C LYS A 13 -13.88 -5.76 9.58
N ASN A 14 -14.18 -5.87 8.31
CA ASN A 14 -15.52 -5.48 7.79
C ASN A 14 -16.52 -6.63 7.68
N THR A 15 -16.09 -7.89 7.84
CA THR A 15 -16.95 -9.06 7.64
C THR A 15 -17.45 -9.72 8.93
N PHE A 16 -16.95 -9.35 10.11
CA PHE A 16 -17.24 -10.06 11.36
C PHE A 16 -17.83 -9.21 12.49
N LEU A 17 -18.89 -8.44 12.21
CA LEU A 17 -19.75 -7.92 13.26
C LEU A 17 -21.19 -8.38 13.04
N PRO A 18 -21.61 -9.49 13.65
CA PRO A 18 -23.03 -9.82 13.70
C PRO A 18 -23.75 -8.85 14.65
N LYS A 19 -24.79 -8.20 14.14
CA LYS A 19 -25.74 -7.47 14.97
C LYS A 19 -26.42 -8.47 15.92
N ILE A 20 -26.05 -8.41 17.20
CA ILE A 20 -26.73 -9.20 18.25
C ILE A 20 -28.12 -8.61 18.45
N SER A 21 -29.15 -9.38 18.08
CA SER A 21 -30.53 -9.10 18.44
C SER A 21 -30.73 -9.41 19.92
N GLN A 22 -31.18 -8.41 20.67
CA GLN A 22 -31.55 -8.54 22.08
C GLN A 22 -32.85 -9.28 22.20
N ASN A 23 -32.82 -10.53 22.66
CA ASN A 23 -34.01 -11.19 23.22
C ASN A 23 -33.99 -11.06 24.75
N ARG A 24 -34.99 -10.33 25.26
CA ARG A 24 -35.23 -10.14 26.69
C ARG A 24 -36.02 -11.32 27.26
N LEU A 25 -35.57 -11.86 28.36
CA LEU A 25 -36.40 -12.65 29.27
C LEU A 25 -36.91 -11.73 30.39
N PRO A 26 -38.12 -11.94 30.90
CA PRO A 26 -38.79 -11.02 31.84
C PRO A 26 -38.35 -11.23 33.28
N LEU A 27 -38.07 -10.11 33.94
CA LEU A 27 -37.84 -10.03 35.39
C LEU A 27 -39.17 -9.99 36.15
N VAL A 28 -39.31 -10.90 37.09
CA VAL A 28 -40.42 -10.94 38.03
C VAL A 28 -40.20 -9.84 39.07
N HIS A 29 -41.14 -8.91 39.17
CA HIS A 29 -41.21 -7.92 40.23
C HIS A 29 -41.75 -8.53 41.52
N VAL A 30 -41.02 -8.40 42.64
CA VAL A 30 -41.58 -8.45 43.98
C VAL A 30 -41.48 -7.03 44.57
N LEU A 31 -42.65 -6.43 44.70
CA LEU A 31 -42.82 -5.16 45.37
C LEU A 31 -42.81 -5.38 46.90
N THR A 32 -41.98 -4.66 47.62
CA THR A 32 -42.26 -4.29 49.01
C THR A 32 -42.01 -2.79 49.13
N SER A 33 -43.12 -2.08 49.26
CA SER A 33 -43.21 -0.68 49.56
C SER A 33 -42.90 -0.49 51.07
N ILE A 34 -41.89 0.34 51.35
CA ILE A 34 -41.79 1.03 52.63
C ILE A 34 -41.50 2.50 52.27
N THR A 35 -42.51 3.31 52.53
CA THR A 35 -42.44 4.76 52.57
C THR A 35 -41.76 5.17 53.85
N ASP A 36 -40.62 5.87 53.72
CA ASP A 36 -40.11 6.74 54.81
C ASP A 36 -39.73 8.10 54.21
N ASN A 37 -40.65 9.03 54.41
CA ASN A 37 -40.39 10.45 54.35
C ASN A 37 -39.68 10.85 55.65
N ASP A 38 -38.40 11.12 55.59
CA ASP A 38 -37.70 11.96 56.58
C ASP A 38 -36.55 12.65 55.82
N GLU A 39 -36.79 13.86 55.34
CA GLU A 39 -35.77 14.83 54.93
C GLU A 39 -35.07 15.39 56.22
N GLN A 40 -34.18 14.56 56.77
CA GLN A 40 -33.17 15.03 57.72
C GLN A 40 -31.93 15.51 56.89
N LYS A 41 -31.55 16.79 57.06
CA LYS A 41 -30.29 17.37 56.67
C LYS A 41 -29.16 16.46 57.17
N ILE A 42 -28.62 15.62 56.25
CA ILE A 42 -27.55 14.66 56.52
C ILE A 42 -26.27 15.47 56.74
N GLU A 43 -25.76 15.52 58.00
CA GLU A 43 -24.44 16.10 58.27
C GLU A 43 -23.34 15.42 57.40
N PRO A 44 -22.35 16.17 56.87
CA PRO A 44 -21.31 15.61 56.03
C PRO A 44 -20.56 14.48 56.75
N PHE A 45 -20.34 13.36 56.05
CA PHE A 45 -19.64 12.21 56.64
C PHE A 45 -18.17 12.54 56.90
N GLN A 46 -17.72 12.40 58.15
CA GLN A 46 -16.38 12.73 58.58
C GLN A 46 -15.42 11.54 58.46
N PHE A 47 -14.85 11.30 57.25
CA PHE A 47 -13.88 10.22 56.99
C PHE A 47 -12.74 10.20 58.01
N GLY A 48 -12.11 11.32 58.28
CA GLY A 48 -10.93 11.40 59.15
C GLY A 48 -11.18 10.91 60.59
N ARG A 49 -12.37 11.23 61.16
CA ARG A 49 -12.77 10.73 62.48
C ARG A 49 -13.08 9.23 62.44
N THR A 50 -13.73 8.78 61.40
CA THR A 50 -14.09 7.38 61.25
C THR A 50 -12.85 6.51 61.07
N ILE A 51 -11.90 6.90 60.25
CA ILE A 51 -10.62 6.20 60.05
C ILE A 51 -9.85 6.10 61.38
N LYS A 52 -9.71 7.21 62.14
CA LYS A 52 -9.05 7.18 63.44
C LYS A 52 -9.72 6.19 64.39
N PHE A 53 -11.04 6.15 64.41
CA PHE A 53 -11.81 5.25 65.26
C PHE A 53 -11.58 3.77 64.88
N PHE A 54 -11.42 3.46 63.59
CA PHE A 54 -11.13 2.09 63.15
C PHE A 54 -9.67 1.66 63.42
N GLN A 55 -8.74 2.64 63.42
CA GLN A 55 -7.31 2.38 63.66
C GLN A 55 -6.97 2.31 65.17
N ASP A 56 -7.82 2.84 66.02
CA ASP A 56 -7.59 2.84 67.51
C ASP A 56 -7.76 1.41 68.07
N PRO A 57 -6.73 0.81 68.67
CA PRO A 57 -6.77 -0.52 69.24
C PRO A 57 -7.81 -0.58 70.40
N HIS A 58 -7.99 0.51 71.17
CA HIS A 58 -8.93 0.57 72.28
C HIS A 58 -10.40 0.46 71.86
N THR A 59 -10.72 0.73 70.61
CA THR A 59 -12.10 0.60 70.05
C THR A 59 -12.32 -0.71 69.28
N SER A 60 -11.36 -1.61 69.25
CA SER A 60 -11.47 -2.90 68.54
C SER A 60 -12.63 -3.80 69.00
N HIS A 61 -13.00 -3.74 70.27
CA HIS A 61 -14.09 -4.48 70.85
C HIS A 61 -15.49 -3.89 70.52
N LEU A 62 -15.60 -2.67 70.00
CA LEU A 62 -16.87 -2.04 69.68
C LEU A 62 -17.34 -2.39 68.25
N VAL A 63 -17.53 -3.66 67.99
CA VAL A 63 -17.82 -4.21 66.66
C VAL A 63 -19.11 -3.63 66.08
N ASP A 64 -20.22 -3.63 66.88
CA ASP A 64 -21.53 -3.13 66.47
C ASP A 64 -21.48 -1.64 66.04
N ARG A 65 -20.69 -0.87 66.78
CA ARG A 65 -20.50 0.56 66.43
C ARG A 65 -19.71 0.76 65.14
N ARG A 66 -18.71 -0.09 64.90
CA ARG A 66 -17.96 -0.11 63.64
C ARG A 66 -18.86 -0.51 62.46
N VAL A 67 -19.69 -1.55 62.63
CA VAL A 67 -20.69 -1.95 61.59
C VAL A 67 -21.72 -0.81 61.34
N HIS A 68 -22.19 -0.15 62.39
CA HIS A 68 -23.10 0.98 62.25
C HIS A 68 -22.47 2.14 61.47
N LEU A 69 -21.19 2.44 61.68
CA LEU A 69 -20.47 3.46 60.94
C LEU A 69 -20.32 3.06 59.44
N CYS A 70 -20.13 1.77 59.10
CA CYS A 70 -20.12 1.30 57.73
C CYS A 70 -21.51 1.49 57.07
N HIS A 71 -22.59 1.20 57.77
CA HIS A 71 -23.95 1.48 57.28
C HIS A 71 -24.22 2.98 57.10
N LYS A 72 -23.70 3.82 57.98
CA LYS A 72 -23.78 5.28 57.84
C LYS A 72 -23.03 5.77 56.62
N LEU A 73 -21.80 5.25 56.37
CA LEU A 73 -21.00 5.53 55.16
C LEU A 73 -21.76 5.15 53.90
N TYR A 74 -22.33 3.94 53.87
CA TYR A 74 -23.12 3.45 52.73
C TYR A 74 -24.33 4.32 52.40
N ARG A 75 -25.12 4.71 53.46
CA ARG A 75 -26.31 5.55 53.27
C ARG A 75 -25.99 6.95 52.84
N HIS A 76 -24.93 7.56 53.40
CA HIS A 76 -24.51 8.91 53.07
C HIS A 76 -24.05 9.03 51.59
N HIS A 77 -23.38 8.02 51.05
CA HIS A 77 -22.88 8.04 49.70
C HIS A 77 -23.74 7.16 48.77
N LYS A 78 -25.05 7.20 48.96
CA LYS A 78 -26.00 6.42 48.16
C LYS A 78 -25.94 6.78 46.64
N ASN A 79 -25.57 8.02 46.30
CA ASN A 79 -25.50 8.54 44.94
C ASN A 79 -24.11 8.41 44.29
N GLY A 80 -23.09 7.95 45.01
CA GLY A 80 -21.71 7.84 44.58
C GLY A 80 -20.74 8.61 45.47
N TYR A 81 -19.45 8.48 45.28
CA TYR A 81 -18.40 9.16 46.04
C TYR A 81 -17.88 10.38 45.31
N VAL A 82 -17.48 11.42 46.04
CA VAL A 82 -16.86 12.63 45.46
C VAL A 82 -15.37 12.40 45.25
N LEU A 83 -14.79 12.90 44.15
CA LEU A 83 -13.39 12.68 43.79
C LEU A 83 -12.40 13.15 44.86
N LYS A 84 -12.73 14.22 45.60
CA LYS A 84 -11.90 14.73 46.71
C LYS A 84 -11.72 13.75 47.87
N ASP A 85 -12.64 12.79 48.02
CA ASP A 85 -12.65 11.86 49.16
C ASP A 85 -11.99 10.52 48.84
N LEU A 86 -11.48 10.29 47.57
CA LEU A 86 -10.94 9.05 47.09
C LEU A 86 -9.83 8.47 48.00
N HIS A 87 -8.90 9.31 48.44
CA HIS A 87 -7.79 8.87 49.30
C HIS A 87 -8.28 8.32 50.64
N ASN A 88 -9.25 8.99 51.23
CA ASN A 88 -9.86 8.57 52.50
C ASN A 88 -10.74 7.33 52.32
N LEU A 89 -11.47 7.28 51.22
CA LEU A 89 -12.25 6.09 50.82
C LEU A 89 -11.34 4.87 50.69
N MET A 90 -10.22 5.01 50.02
CA MET A 90 -9.29 3.87 49.82
C MET A 90 -8.66 3.38 51.12
N LYS A 91 -8.26 4.34 52.01
CA LYS A 91 -7.82 3.97 53.38
C LYS A 91 -8.88 3.18 54.12
N MET A 92 -10.13 3.61 54.06
CA MET A 92 -11.25 2.92 54.71
C MET A 92 -11.50 1.54 54.12
N LEU A 93 -11.43 1.40 52.76
CA LEU A 93 -11.59 0.10 52.10
C LEU A 93 -10.48 -0.88 52.52
N ASN A 94 -9.23 -0.43 52.63
CA ASN A 94 -8.12 -1.30 53.06
C ASN A 94 -8.31 -1.74 54.54
N ILE A 95 -8.71 -0.84 55.42
CA ILE A 95 -8.97 -1.22 56.82
C ILE A 95 -10.14 -2.24 56.92
N LEU A 96 -11.20 -2.03 56.16
CA LEU A 96 -12.32 -2.97 56.11
C LEU A 96 -11.92 -4.33 55.48
N ALA A 97 -11.04 -4.29 54.49
CA ALA A 97 -10.47 -5.52 53.89
C ALA A 97 -9.75 -6.39 54.94
N ASP A 98 -8.93 -5.76 55.78
CA ASP A 98 -8.21 -6.46 56.85
C ASP A 98 -9.16 -6.96 57.93
N LEU A 99 -10.19 -6.20 58.28
CA LEU A 99 -11.23 -6.61 59.24
C LEU A 99 -12.10 -7.77 58.68
N CYS A 100 -12.41 -7.78 57.40
CA CYS A 100 -13.16 -8.89 56.78
C CYS A 100 -12.44 -10.23 56.84
N GLN A 101 -11.09 -10.23 56.86
CA GLN A 101 -10.30 -11.44 57.06
C GLN A 101 -10.34 -11.95 58.47
N GLN A 102 -10.53 -11.03 59.44
CA GLN A 102 -10.57 -11.39 60.85
C GLN A 102 -12.01 -11.73 61.37
N GLN A 103 -13.00 -11.05 60.87
CA GLN A 103 -14.39 -11.14 61.36
C GLN A 103 -15.42 -11.14 60.22
N ALA A 104 -16.20 -12.18 60.07
CA ALA A 104 -17.20 -12.33 59.01
C ALA A 104 -18.34 -11.28 59.07
N LEU A 105 -18.57 -10.63 60.21
CA LEU A 105 -19.61 -9.64 60.39
C LEU A 105 -19.43 -8.37 59.52
N PHE A 106 -18.19 -8.08 59.08
CA PHE A 106 -17.88 -6.94 58.20
C PHE A 106 -18.09 -7.24 56.73
N ILE A 107 -18.29 -8.48 56.30
CA ILE A 107 -18.42 -8.84 54.87
C ILE A 107 -19.58 -8.16 54.19
N ASP A 108 -20.80 -8.21 54.75
CA ASP A 108 -21.99 -7.59 54.14
C ASP A 108 -21.93 -6.06 54.13
N PRO A 109 -21.53 -5.38 55.23
CA PRO A 109 -21.28 -3.93 55.17
C PRO A 109 -20.23 -3.52 54.15
N PHE A 110 -19.14 -4.29 54.00
CA PHE A 110 -18.09 -4.02 53.03
C PHE A 110 -18.59 -4.16 51.58
N ILE A 111 -19.32 -5.24 51.27
CA ILE A 111 -19.94 -5.46 49.96
C ILE A 111 -20.87 -4.29 49.60
N ASN A 112 -21.64 -3.77 50.55
CA ASN A 112 -22.52 -2.65 50.31
C ASN A 112 -21.76 -1.34 50.00
N ILE A 113 -20.66 -1.09 50.68
CA ILE A 113 -19.77 0.05 50.37
C ILE A 113 -19.14 -0.11 48.99
N LEU A 114 -18.64 -1.32 48.62
CA LEU A 114 -18.10 -1.63 47.30
C LEU A 114 -19.13 -1.41 46.20
N LYS A 115 -20.39 -1.80 46.40
CA LYS A 115 -21.49 -1.56 45.44
C LYS A 115 -21.69 -0.08 45.12
N ASN A 116 -21.45 0.83 46.07
CA ASN A 116 -21.53 2.29 45.79
C ASN A 116 -20.38 2.75 44.92
N CYS A 117 -19.22 2.08 44.92
CA CYS A 117 -18.12 2.36 44.04
C CYS A 117 -18.42 2.00 42.55
N SER A 118 -19.50 1.26 42.26
CA SER A 118 -19.94 1.00 40.88
C SER A 118 -20.64 2.19 40.23
N LYS A 119 -21.01 3.20 41.02
CA LYS A 119 -21.64 4.44 40.55
C LYS A 119 -20.57 5.40 40.04
N PRO A 120 -20.90 6.33 39.13
CA PRO A 120 -19.94 7.32 38.68
C PRO A 120 -19.47 8.17 39.84
N PHE A 121 -18.16 8.48 39.85
CA PHE A 121 -17.66 9.46 40.84
C PHE A 121 -18.19 10.85 40.53
N LEU A 122 -18.38 11.64 41.59
CA LEU A 122 -18.99 12.95 41.48
C LEU A 122 -17.95 14.08 41.50
N LEU A 123 -18.17 15.09 40.67
CA LEU A 123 -17.35 16.29 40.52
C LEU A 123 -18.01 17.48 41.17
N ASP A 124 -17.30 18.20 42.02
CA ASP A 124 -17.72 19.52 42.52
C ASP A 124 -17.52 20.59 41.42
N LYS A 125 -16.37 20.57 40.78
CA LYS A 125 -15.97 21.49 39.71
C LYS A 125 -15.51 20.72 38.48
N ALA A 126 -15.63 21.31 37.29
CA ALA A 126 -15.18 20.68 36.03
C ALA A 126 -13.66 20.41 36.04
N THR A 127 -12.87 21.23 36.72
CA THR A 127 -11.41 21.08 36.85
C THR A 127 -10.99 19.91 37.76
N ASP A 128 -11.90 19.41 38.60
CA ASP A 128 -11.60 18.33 39.55
C ASP A 128 -11.19 17.03 38.82
N ALA A 129 -11.68 16.82 37.62
CA ALA A 129 -11.28 15.67 36.79
C ALA A 129 -9.78 15.66 36.47
N GLU A 130 -9.17 16.81 36.23
CA GLU A 130 -7.73 16.95 35.99
C GLU A 130 -6.94 16.90 37.30
N ILE A 131 -7.38 17.62 38.33
CA ILE A 131 -6.70 17.70 39.62
C ILE A 131 -6.59 16.33 40.31
N TYR A 132 -7.65 15.53 40.26
CA TYR A 132 -7.71 14.22 40.94
C TYR A 132 -7.43 13.04 40.00
N SER A 133 -6.96 13.27 38.78
CA SER A 133 -6.68 12.19 37.82
C SER A 133 -5.65 11.16 38.33
N SER A 134 -4.56 11.63 38.93
CA SER A 134 -3.55 10.76 39.56
C SER A 134 -4.07 9.99 40.75
N ALA A 135 -4.89 10.65 41.59
CA ALA A 135 -5.54 10.00 42.73
C ALA A 135 -6.53 8.92 42.28
N LEU A 136 -7.25 9.14 41.19
CA LEU A 136 -8.16 8.14 40.61
C LEU A 136 -7.44 6.95 40.01
N ILE A 137 -6.31 7.18 39.33
CA ILE A 137 -5.42 6.13 38.82
C ILE A 137 -4.93 5.25 39.97
N SER A 138 -4.42 5.87 41.04
CA SER A 138 -3.99 5.13 42.24
C SER A 138 -5.14 4.38 42.91
N PHE A 139 -6.34 5.00 42.97
CA PHE A 139 -7.52 4.35 43.52
C PHE A 139 -7.87 3.06 42.80
N TYR A 140 -7.85 3.03 41.46
CA TYR A 140 -8.15 1.80 40.68
C TYR A 140 -7.07 0.75 40.84
N ALA A 141 -5.80 1.13 40.96
CA ALA A 141 -4.71 0.18 41.22
C ALA A 141 -4.92 -0.51 42.60
N ASP A 142 -5.16 0.29 43.66
CA ASP A 142 -5.42 -0.22 45.01
C ASP A 142 -6.74 -1.01 45.09
N PHE A 143 -7.77 -0.56 44.34
CA PHE A 143 -9.07 -1.25 44.29
C PHE A 143 -8.93 -2.66 43.66
N GLY A 144 -8.13 -2.79 42.60
CA GLY A 144 -7.77 -4.06 42.03
C GLY A 144 -7.02 -4.96 43.02
N TYR A 145 -6.16 -4.36 43.86
CA TYR A 145 -5.39 -5.10 44.87
C TYR A 145 -6.28 -5.68 45.99
N LEU A 146 -7.53 -5.22 46.18
CA LEU A 146 -8.49 -5.84 47.08
C LEU A 146 -8.91 -7.26 46.69
N LEU A 147 -8.65 -7.71 45.46
CA LEU A 147 -8.85 -9.09 45.03
C LEU A 147 -8.00 -10.12 45.79
N ARG A 148 -6.98 -9.66 46.55
CA ARG A 148 -6.19 -10.51 47.47
C ARG A 148 -7.05 -11.13 48.60
N ILE A 149 -8.23 -10.61 48.91
CA ILE A 149 -9.11 -11.14 49.93
C ILE A 149 -9.68 -12.45 49.48
N GLN A 150 -9.41 -13.54 50.23
CA GLN A 150 -9.87 -14.89 49.91
C GLN A 150 -11.37 -15.09 50.27
N ASN A 151 -12.23 -14.26 49.74
CA ASN A 151 -13.67 -14.36 49.87
C ASN A 151 -14.37 -14.17 48.54
N LYS A 152 -14.97 -15.24 48.01
CA LYS A 152 -15.63 -15.25 46.68
C LYS A 152 -16.67 -14.13 46.53
N ARG A 153 -17.51 -13.85 47.53
CA ARG A 153 -18.56 -12.80 47.46
C ARG A 153 -17.97 -11.40 47.32
N ILE A 154 -16.85 -11.15 48.03
CA ILE A 154 -16.13 -9.87 47.93
C ILE A 154 -15.46 -9.73 46.57
N GLN A 155 -14.72 -10.75 46.12
CA GLN A 155 -14.04 -10.76 44.83
C GLN A 155 -15.04 -10.56 43.68
N GLN A 156 -16.16 -11.25 43.70
CA GLN A 156 -17.22 -11.09 42.72
C GLN A 156 -17.79 -9.66 42.73
N CYS A 157 -18.02 -9.09 43.92
CA CYS A 157 -18.51 -7.72 44.05
C CYS A 157 -17.51 -6.68 43.50
N ILE A 158 -16.19 -6.89 43.69
CA ILE A 158 -15.13 -6.02 43.11
C ILE A 158 -15.16 -6.07 41.60
N LEU A 159 -15.19 -7.27 41.01
CA LEU A 159 -15.20 -7.46 39.55
C LEU A 159 -16.50 -6.87 38.93
N GLU A 160 -17.63 -7.13 39.53
CA GLU A 160 -18.90 -6.51 39.11
C GLU A 160 -18.86 -4.99 39.18
N THR A 161 -18.23 -4.44 40.23
CA THR A 161 -18.11 -2.97 40.42
C THR A 161 -17.27 -2.39 39.31
N LEU A 162 -16.11 -2.97 38.98
CA LEU A 162 -15.26 -2.55 37.88
C LEU A 162 -16.00 -2.63 36.55
N TYR A 163 -16.69 -3.72 36.30
CA TYR A 163 -17.47 -3.94 35.11
C TYR A 163 -18.61 -2.92 34.93
N LYS A 164 -19.39 -2.69 35.99
CA LYS A 164 -20.51 -1.71 35.98
C LYS A 164 -20.05 -0.29 35.79
N SER A 165 -18.89 0.09 36.32
CA SER A 165 -18.33 1.45 36.14
C SER A 165 -18.01 1.77 34.68
N ILE A 166 -17.77 0.76 33.85
CA ILE A 166 -17.44 0.88 32.41
C ILE A 166 -18.68 0.76 31.54
N GLN A 167 -19.66 -0.01 31.95
CA GLN A 167 -20.87 -0.38 31.18
C GLN A 167 -22.02 0.62 31.30
N SER A 168 -21.90 1.72 32.00
CA SER A 168 -23.05 2.63 32.21
C SER A 168 -23.77 2.87 30.86
N THR A 169 -24.95 2.31 30.81
CA THR A 169 -25.85 2.20 29.68
C THR A 169 -26.05 3.52 28.93
N ASN A 170 -26.19 3.42 27.59
CA ASN A 170 -26.74 4.44 26.68
C ASN A 170 -28.21 4.84 27.03
N LYS A 171 -28.52 5.12 28.28
CA LYS A 171 -29.75 5.77 28.70
C LYS A 171 -29.39 7.22 29.03
N SER A 172 -29.28 8.01 27.99
CA SER A 172 -29.29 9.47 28.01
C SER A 172 -30.64 10.06 28.44
N SER A 173 -31.25 9.46 29.45
CA SER A 173 -32.51 9.93 29.99
C SER A 173 -32.68 9.57 31.49
N ILE A 174 -31.57 9.64 32.24
CA ILE A 174 -31.68 9.69 33.70
C ILE A 174 -31.54 11.16 34.05
N ALA A 175 -32.66 11.72 34.51
CA ALA A 175 -32.83 13.08 34.90
C ALA A 175 -31.63 13.61 35.70
N GLU A 176 -31.18 14.81 35.34
CA GLU A 176 -30.14 15.60 36.03
C GLU A 176 -30.49 15.93 37.47
N ASP A 177 -31.65 15.49 37.96
CA ASP A 177 -32.30 16.00 39.15
C ASP A 177 -31.91 15.34 40.48
N ASN A 178 -30.99 14.35 40.52
CA ASN A 178 -30.74 13.58 41.75
C ASN A 178 -29.32 13.66 42.33
N TYR A 179 -28.44 14.56 41.85
CA TYR A 179 -27.05 14.60 42.34
C TYR A 179 -26.70 15.79 43.25
N ASP A 180 -27.64 16.46 43.87
CA ASP A 180 -27.43 17.59 44.81
C ASP A 180 -26.45 18.66 44.26
N GLY A 181 -26.53 18.96 42.98
CA GLY A 181 -25.65 19.97 42.33
C GLY A 181 -24.27 19.43 41.90
N LEU A 182 -23.94 18.16 42.15
CA LEU A 182 -22.70 17.52 41.74
C LEU A 182 -22.85 16.94 40.32
N ARG A 183 -21.76 16.86 39.57
CA ARG A 183 -21.75 16.30 38.21
C ARG A 183 -21.11 14.89 38.18
N PRO A 184 -21.73 13.90 37.53
CA PRO A 184 -21.09 12.58 37.37
C PRO A 184 -19.92 12.65 36.43
N THR A 185 -18.86 11.85 36.70
CA THR A 185 -17.69 11.70 35.82
C THR A 185 -18.07 10.99 34.51
N PRO A 186 -17.55 11.44 33.34
CA PRO A 186 -17.80 10.78 32.08
C PRO A 186 -17.21 9.36 32.03
N ILE A 187 -17.92 8.42 31.43
CA ILE A 187 -17.52 7.01 31.35
C ILE A 187 -16.17 6.85 30.62
N ASN A 188 -15.99 7.58 29.52
CA ASN A 188 -14.73 7.54 28.77
C ASN A 188 -13.53 8.01 29.62
N TYR A 189 -13.76 8.93 30.54
CA TYR A 189 -12.74 9.37 31.48
C TYR A 189 -12.40 8.25 32.48
N LEU A 190 -13.41 7.56 33.03
CA LEU A 190 -13.21 6.45 33.95
C LEU A 190 -12.50 5.29 33.28
N LEU A 191 -12.89 4.93 32.06
CA LEU A 191 -12.23 3.88 31.30
C LEU A 191 -10.76 4.23 31.01
N ARG A 192 -10.49 5.47 30.61
CA ARG A 192 -9.11 5.93 30.35
C ARG A 192 -8.24 5.90 31.61
N THR A 193 -8.79 6.29 32.78
CA THR A 193 -8.05 6.23 34.03
C THR A 193 -7.80 4.82 34.50
N GLN A 194 -8.74 3.90 34.31
CA GLN A 194 -8.55 2.46 34.56
C GLN A 194 -7.47 1.87 33.66
N CYS A 195 -7.48 2.18 32.36
CA CYS A 195 -6.45 1.74 31.42
C CYS A 195 -5.05 2.27 31.75
N ASN A 196 -4.96 3.47 32.35
CA ASN A 196 -3.68 4.07 32.75
C ASN A 196 -3.18 3.60 34.12
N SER A 197 -4.03 2.90 34.90
CA SER A 197 -3.66 2.35 36.19
C SER A 197 -3.01 0.96 36.06
N ASP A 198 -2.37 0.47 37.13
CA ASP A 198 -1.80 -0.89 37.20
C ASP A 198 -2.87 -1.98 37.42
N LEU A 199 -4.14 -1.63 37.15
CA LEU A 199 -5.26 -2.56 37.31
C LEU A 199 -5.15 -3.78 36.38
N CYS A 200 -4.71 -3.57 35.13
CA CYS A 200 -4.53 -4.67 34.18
C CYS A 200 -3.51 -5.71 34.67
N GLU A 201 -2.39 -5.24 35.21
CA GLU A 201 -1.35 -6.13 35.79
C GLU A 201 -1.89 -6.91 37.00
N THR A 202 -2.63 -6.20 37.86
CA THR A 202 -3.24 -6.80 39.03
C THR A 202 -4.26 -7.87 38.65
N LEU A 203 -5.08 -7.63 37.62
CA LEU A 203 -6.04 -8.62 37.12
C LEU A 203 -5.35 -9.83 36.50
N VAL A 204 -4.26 -9.64 35.74
CA VAL A 204 -3.46 -10.76 35.20
C VAL A 204 -2.88 -11.60 36.33
N LYS A 205 -2.35 -10.97 37.40
CA LYS A 205 -1.84 -11.69 38.57
C LYS A 205 -2.97 -12.39 39.36
N ALA A 206 -4.16 -11.77 39.41
CA ALA A 206 -5.32 -12.36 40.06
C ALA A 206 -5.83 -13.65 39.40
N LEU A 207 -5.59 -13.84 38.09
CA LEU A 207 -5.91 -15.12 37.40
C LEU A 207 -5.28 -16.31 38.07
N SER A 208 -4.04 -16.20 38.58
CA SER A 208 -3.36 -17.27 39.31
C SER A 208 -3.88 -17.49 40.74
N MET A 209 -4.49 -16.43 41.33
CA MET A 209 -5.04 -16.51 42.69
C MET A 209 -6.43 -17.15 42.73
N VAL A 210 -7.16 -17.12 41.62
CA VAL A 210 -8.56 -17.55 41.52
C VAL A 210 -8.66 -18.85 40.69
N GLU A 211 -7.65 -19.70 40.79
CA GLU A 211 -7.52 -20.95 39.98
C GLU A 211 -8.74 -21.86 40.06
N ASN A 212 -9.35 -22.00 41.24
CA ASN A 212 -10.41 -22.98 41.48
C ASN A 212 -11.85 -22.41 41.27
N GLU A 213 -11.97 -21.12 40.93
CA GLU A 213 -13.26 -20.46 40.83
C GLU A 213 -13.55 -20.00 39.38
N LEU A 214 -14.19 -20.86 38.60
CA LEU A 214 -14.47 -20.62 37.17
C LEU A 214 -15.19 -19.30 36.90
N SER A 215 -16.22 -18.95 37.70
CA SER A 215 -17.00 -17.74 37.52
C SER A 215 -16.17 -16.44 37.64
N LEU A 216 -15.31 -16.40 38.68
CA LEU A 216 -14.44 -15.25 38.91
C LEU A 216 -13.39 -15.12 37.81
N ARG A 217 -12.89 -16.22 37.28
CA ARG A 217 -11.92 -16.24 36.20
C ARG A 217 -12.53 -15.67 34.91
N ILE A 218 -13.74 -16.12 34.57
CA ILE A 218 -14.51 -15.58 33.45
C ILE A 218 -14.70 -14.06 33.58
N ASP A 219 -15.07 -13.57 34.77
CA ASP A 219 -15.27 -12.15 35.02
C ASP A 219 -13.96 -11.34 34.89
N ILE A 220 -12.83 -11.89 35.34
CA ILE A 220 -11.51 -11.25 35.14
C ILE A 220 -11.18 -11.18 33.64
N ILE A 221 -11.31 -12.28 32.89
CA ILE A 221 -11.01 -12.32 31.45
C ILE A 221 -11.90 -11.33 30.71
N LYS A 222 -13.17 -11.20 31.09
CA LYS A 222 -14.11 -10.24 30.52
C LYS A 222 -13.66 -8.78 30.70
N LEU A 223 -13.12 -8.43 31.85
CA LEU A 223 -12.54 -7.11 32.08
C LEU A 223 -11.27 -6.89 31.25
N LEU A 224 -10.36 -7.86 31.23
CA LEU A 224 -9.14 -7.81 30.42
C LEU A 224 -9.44 -7.69 28.93
N GLN A 225 -10.49 -8.34 28.44
CA GLN A 225 -10.99 -8.24 27.05
C GLN A 225 -11.43 -6.80 26.74
N ILE A 226 -12.14 -6.14 27.66
CA ILE A 226 -12.56 -4.74 27.46
C ILE A 226 -11.35 -3.80 27.43
N TYR A 227 -10.39 -3.96 28.34
CA TYR A 227 -9.20 -3.11 28.39
C TYR A 227 -8.28 -3.33 27.20
N SER A 228 -8.08 -4.56 26.75
CA SER A 228 -7.27 -4.87 25.57
C SER A 228 -7.82 -4.27 24.28
N SER A 229 -9.15 -4.24 24.14
CA SER A 229 -9.80 -3.64 22.96
C SER A 229 -9.75 -2.10 22.91
N LYS A 230 -9.42 -1.44 24.03
CA LYS A 230 -9.47 0.03 24.16
C LYS A 230 -8.11 0.71 24.23
N SER A 231 -7.06 -0.01 24.64
CA SER A 231 -5.74 0.58 24.85
C SER A 231 -4.62 -0.41 24.54
N SER A 232 -3.77 -0.06 23.58
CA SER A 232 -2.54 -0.81 23.28
C SER A 232 -1.57 -0.83 24.46
N ASN A 233 -1.57 0.21 25.31
CA ASN A 233 -0.74 0.27 26.50
C ASN A 233 -1.16 -0.79 27.54
N CYS A 234 -2.47 -1.07 27.66
CA CYS A 234 -2.94 -2.19 28.48
C CYS A 234 -2.46 -3.54 27.95
N VAL A 235 -2.47 -3.71 26.61
CA VAL A 235 -1.96 -4.93 25.98
C VAL A 235 -0.48 -5.13 26.29
N ALA A 236 0.36 -4.10 26.13
CA ALA A 236 1.78 -4.16 26.46
C ALA A 236 2.00 -4.56 27.93
N ARG A 237 1.24 -3.99 28.88
CA ARG A 237 1.32 -4.34 30.31
C ARG A 237 0.84 -5.76 30.59
N MET A 238 -0.19 -6.24 29.93
CA MET A 238 -0.64 -7.64 30.04
C MET A 238 0.43 -8.62 29.59
N LEU A 239 1.09 -8.31 28.46
CA LEU A 239 2.17 -9.14 27.91
C LEU A 239 3.39 -9.16 28.80
N THR A 240 3.80 -8.05 29.43
CA THR A 240 4.93 -8.01 30.38
C THR A 240 4.73 -8.90 31.62
N HIS A 241 3.46 -9.24 31.95
CA HIS A 241 3.12 -10.09 33.10
C HIS A 241 2.68 -11.51 32.73
N ASP A 242 3.14 -12.00 31.58
CA ASP A 242 2.95 -13.39 31.13
C ASP A 242 1.46 -13.77 31.01
N CYS A 243 0.66 -12.86 30.49
CA CYS A 243 -0.79 -13.01 30.37
C CYS A 243 -1.17 -14.21 29.49
N ILE A 244 -0.46 -14.42 28.37
CA ILE A 244 -0.77 -15.48 27.40
C ILE A 244 -0.64 -16.85 28.03
N ASN A 245 0.47 -17.14 28.71
CA ASN A 245 0.69 -18.43 29.36
C ASN A 245 -0.35 -18.71 30.46
N ARG A 246 -0.71 -17.68 31.24
CA ARG A 246 -1.75 -17.81 32.29
C ARG A 246 -3.15 -18.07 31.70
N LEU A 247 -3.45 -17.51 30.53
CA LEU A 247 -4.72 -17.75 29.84
C LEU A 247 -4.76 -19.15 29.22
N VAL A 248 -3.70 -19.51 28.47
CA VAL A 248 -3.67 -20.76 27.72
C VAL A 248 -3.60 -21.96 28.63
N SER A 249 -2.86 -21.88 29.75
CA SER A 249 -2.69 -23.01 30.68
C SER A 249 -4.00 -23.60 31.21
N ARG A 250 -5.05 -22.80 31.27
CA ARG A 250 -6.34 -23.16 31.84
C ARG A 250 -7.52 -23.12 30.85
N MET A 251 -7.27 -22.88 29.57
CA MET A 251 -8.34 -22.68 28.57
C MET A 251 -9.15 -23.96 28.29
N ASN A 252 -8.56 -25.15 28.50
CA ASN A 252 -9.20 -26.43 28.22
C ASN A 252 -9.87 -27.06 29.47
N GLU A 253 -10.03 -26.28 30.54
CA GLU A 253 -10.75 -26.78 31.71
C GLU A 253 -12.25 -26.99 31.40
N PRO A 254 -12.88 -27.96 32.02
CA PRO A 254 -14.29 -28.25 31.81
C PRO A 254 -15.16 -27.00 32.16
N ASP A 255 -15.82 -26.46 31.19
CA ASP A 255 -16.78 -25.36 31.33
C ASP A 255 -18.10 -25.74 30.65
N PRO A 256 -19.16 -26.02 31.41
CA PRO A 256 -20.47 -26.38 30.84
C PRO A 256 -21.08 -25.25 30.01
N SER A 257 -20.68 -23.98 30.25
CA SER A 257 -21.18 -22.82 29.51
C SER A 257 -20.40 -22.55 28.19
N GLY A 258 -19.16 -23.04 28.10
CA GLY A 258 -18.24 -22.74 27.01
C GLY A 258 -17.74 -21.28 26.97
N GLU A 259 -18.11 -20.45 27.96
CA GLU A 259 -17.79 -19.03 28.01
C GLU A 259 -16.31 -18.80 28.30
N LEU A 260 -15.67 -19.64 29.08
CA LEU A 260 -14.24 -19.52 29.39
C LEU A 260 -13.39 -19.59 28.13
N LEU A 261 -13.57 -20.60 27.30
CA LEU A 261 -12.81 -20.80 26.07
C LEU A 261 -13.07 -19.67 25.08
N PHE A 262 -14.34 -19.29 24.89
CA PHE A 262 -14.73 -18.18 24.02
C PHE A 262 -14.04 -16.87 24.44
N ARG A 263 -14.12 -16.51 25.71
CA ARG A 263 -13.52 -15.27 26.21
C ARG A 263 -12.00 -15.30 26.14
N THR A 264 -11.41 -16.44 26.41
CA THR A 264 -9.95 -16.62 26.30
C THR A 264 -9.47 -16.42 24.87
N ILE A 265 -10.14 -17.03 23.90
CA ILE A 265 -9.78 -16.88 22.47
C ILE A 265 -9.93 -15.43 21.99
N ASP A 266 -11.00 -14.77 22.37
CA ASP A 266 -11.23 -13.36 22.01
C ASP A 266 -10.19 -12.42 22.66
N LEU A 267 -9.81 -12.67 23.91
CA LEU A 267 -8.72 -11.94 24.55
C LEU A 267 -7.36 -12.22 23.89
N LEU A 268 -7.06 -13.48 23.56
CA LEU A 268 -5.85 -13.83 22.82
C LEU A 268 -5.79 -13.15 21.46
N TRP A 269 -6.91 -13.05 20.76
CA TRP A 269 -7.00 -12.31 19.51
C TRP A 269 -6.58 -10.85 19.70
N ASN A 270 -7.16 -10.16 20.69
CA ASN A 270 -6.79 -8.78 20.99
C ASN A 270 -5.30 -8.62 21.34
N LEU A 271 -4.73 -9.57 22.11
CA LEU A 271 -3.31 -9.53 22.46
C LEU A 271 -2.40 -9.72 21.25
N LEU A 272 -2.79 -10.59 20.31
CA LEU A 272 -2.06 -10.83 19.06
C LEU A 272 -2.18 -9.68 18.07
N GLU A 273 -3.33 -8.99 18.05
CA GLU A 273 -3.57 -7.86 17.11
C GLU A 273 -2.86 -6.58 17.56
N TYR A 274 -2.78 -6.30 18.85
CA TYR A 274 -2.28 -5.03 19.40
C TYR A 274 -0.96 -5.15 20.16
N GLY A 275 -0.43 -6.34 20.33
CA GLY A 275 0.83 -6.59 21.03
C GLY A 275 2.06 -6.44 20.12
N THR A 276 3.25 -6.45 20.71
CA THR A 276 4.52 -6.47 19.98
C THR A 276 4.94 -7.91 19.65
N ASP A 277 5.43 -8.12 18.43
CA ASP A 277 5.82 -9.46 17.94
C ASP A 277 6.84 -10.15 18.85
N GLU A 278 7.80 -9.41 19.40
CA GLU A 278 8.83 -9.94 20.30
C GLU A 278 8.21 -10.53 21.60
N GLN A 279 7.38 -9.76 22.29
CA GLN A 279 6.75 -10.18 23.54
C GLN A 279 5.78 -11.34 23.35
N ILE A 280 5.14 -11.40 22.20
CA ILE A 280 4.23 -12.48 21.82
C ILE A 280 5.02 -13.76 21.54
N CYS A 281 6.10 -13.66 20.77
CA CYS A 281 6.95 -14.81 20.47
C CYS A 281 7.55 -15.44 21.73
N ASP A 282 8.00 -14.62 22.68
CA ASP A 282 8.57 -15.10 23.95
C ASP A 282 7.60 -15.98 24.75
N GLN A 283 6.31 -15.63 24.77
CA GLN A 283 5.29 -16.35 25.52
C GLN A 283 4.68 -17.53 24.74
N LEU A 284 4.61 -17.46 23.41
CA LEU A 284 3.99 -18.49 22.58
C LEU A 284 4.96 -19.54 22.04
N ASN A 285 6.26 -19.35 22.16
CA ASN A 285 7.26 -20.29 21.67
C ASN A 285 7.41 -21.55 22.58
N SER A 286 6.33 -21.93 23.21
CA SER A 286 6.27 -23.12 24.05
C SER A 286 5.52 -24.26 23.38
N ARG A 287 6.12 -25.44 23.37
CA ARG A 287 5.46 -26.66 22.90
C ARG A 287 4.16 -26.93 23.62
N VAL A 288 4.10 -26.60 24.93
CA VAL A 288 2.91 -26.78 25.77
C VAL A 288 1.76 -25.88 25.29
N THR A 289 2.04 -24.61 25.04
CA THR A 289 1.05 -23.63 24.55
C THR A 289 0.41 -24.08 23.23
N ILE A 290 1.23 -24.47 22.25
CA ILE A 290 0.73 -24.95 20.96
C ILE A 290 -0.05 -26.27 21.12
N SER A 291 0.35 -27.17 22.04
CA SER A 291 -0.41 -28.41 22.33
C SER A 291 -1.78 -28.13 22.94
N LEU A 292 -1.88 -27.15 23.85
CA LEU A 292 -3.16 -26.76 24.45
C LEU A 292 -4.11 -26.12 23.45
N LEU A 293 -3.60 -25.22 22.55
CA LEU A 293 -4.37 -24.67 21.46
C LEU A 293 -4.86 -25.74 20.48
N LYS A 294 -4.00 -26.72 20.18
CA LYS A 294 -4.37 -27.89 19.38
C LYS A 294 -5.49 -28.69 20.04
N GLU A 295 -5.40 -28.97 21.34
CA GLU A 295 -6.44 -29.70 22.10
C GLU A 295 -7.77 -28.91 22.08
N ALA A 296 -7.74 -27.58 22.29
CA ALA A 296 -8.92 -26.74 22.21
C ALA A 296 -9.59 -26.83 20.83
N PHE A 297 -8.78 -26.73 19.77
CA PHE A 297 -9.26 -26.85 18.41
C PHE A 297 -9.93 -28.21 18.13
N PHE A 298 -9.28 -29.31 18.54
CA PHE A 298 -9.86 -30.63 18.36
C PHE A 298 -11.09 -30.88 19.22
N GLY A 299 -11.16 -30.29 20.40
CA GLY A 299 -12.35 -30.35 21.26
C GLY A 299 -13.57 -29.81 20.53
N GLN A 300 -13.43 -28.68 19.81
CA GLN A 300 -14.52 -28.07 19.03
C GLN A 300 -14.90 -28.87 17.76
N ILE A 301 -13.96 -29.63 17.20
CA ILE A 301 -14.23 -30.51 16.05
C ILE A 301 -15.00 -31.78 16.48
N THR A 302 -14.67 -32.35 17.63
CA THR A 302 -15.12 -33.70 18.03
C THR A 302 -16.41 -33.67 18.86
N GLN A 303 -16.60 -32.63 19.67
CA GLN A 303 -17.62 -32.64 20.73
C GLN A 303 -18.99 -32.10 20.33
N SER A 304 -19.10 -31.25 19.28
CA SER A 304 -20.40 -30.76 18.92
C SER A 304 -20.52 -30.23 17.49
N HIS A 305 -21.77 -30.22 16.98
CA HIS A 305 -22.12 -29.80 15.63
C HIS A 305 -22.95 -28.51 15.60
N GLY A 306 -23.05 -27.80 16.75
CA GLY A 306 -23.78 -26.53 16.84
C GLY A 306 -23.05 -25.38 16.13
N GLN A 307 -23.80 -24.37 15.68
CA GLN A 307 -23.27 -23.18 15.00
C GLN A 307 -22.21 -22.47 15.86
N TYR A 308 -22.47 -22.32 17.16
CA TYR A 308 -21.55 -21.72 18.11
C TYR A 308 -20.17 -22.42 18.14
N HIS A 309 -20.15 -23.76 18.15
CA HIS A 309 -18.90 -24.51 18.20
C HIS A 309 -18.12 -24.44 16.89
N ARG A 310 -18.82 -24.38 15.76
CA ARG A 310 -18.19 -24.15 14.45
C ARG A 310 -17.54 -22.78 14.36
N GLN A 311 -18.21 -21.74 14.86
CA GLN A 311 -17.65 -20.41 14.92
C GLN A 311 -16.42 -20.37 15.82
N LEU A 312 -16.52 -20.91 17.05
CA LEU A 312 -15.39 -20.96 17.98
C LEU A 312 -14.21 -21.76 17.43
N ARG A 313 -14.44 -22.86 16.72
CA ARG A 313 -13.40 -23.61 15.99
C ARG A 313 -12.68 -22.71 14.98
N ASN A 314 -13.44 -21.92 14.21
CA ASN A 314 -12.87 -21.00 13.23
C ASN A 314 -12.06 -19.89 13.92
N ASP A 315 -12.56 -19.34 15.03
CA ASP A 315 -11.86 -18.31 15.79
C ASP A 315 -10.54 -18.83 16.38
N ILE A 316 -10.52 -20.07 16.90
CA ILE A 316 -9.28 -20.73 17.35
C ILE A 316 -8.29 -20.88 16.18
N LEU A 317 -8.76 -21.30 15.00
CA LEU A 317 -7.89 -21.45 13.83
C LEU A 317 -7.31 -20.12 13.38
N VAL A 318 -8.08 -19.03 13.45
CA VAL A 318 -7.59 -17.68 13.15
C VAL A 318 -6.51 -17.27 14.14
N VAL A 319 -6.73 -17.46 15.45
CA VAL A 319 -5.73 -17.20 16.49
C VAL A 319 -4.45 -18.00 16.23
N CYS A 320 -4.55 -19.29 15.93
CA CYS A 320 -3.41 -20.11 15.55
C CYS A 320 -2.69 -19.58 14.33
N SER A 321 -3.43 -19.16 13.30
CA SER A 321 -2.87 -18.60 12.07
C SER A 321 -2.14 -17.26 12.30
N LEU A 322 -2.65 -16.43 13.20
CA LEU A 322 -1.96 -15.20 13.63
C LEU A 322 -0.65 -15.52 14.35
N ILE A 323 -0.66 -16.50 15.26
CA ILE A 323 0.53 -16.97 15.95
C ILE A 323 1.59 -17.45 14.94
N PHE A 324 1.21 -18.29 13.97
CA PHE A 324 2.12 -18.82 12.97
C PHE A 324 2.63 -17.74 12.02
N ASN A 325 1.85 -16.68 11.80
CA ASN A 325 2.27 -15.54 10.98
C ASN A 325 3.31 -14.67 11.71
N ILE A 326 3.16 -14.46 13.02
CA ILE A 326 4.10 -13.69 13.85
C ILE A 326 5.37 -14.52 14.09
N ASN A 327 5.21 -15.80 14.43
CA ASN A 327 6.33 -16.71 14.70
C ASN A 327 6.29 -17.94 13.77
N PRO A 328 6.92 -17.87 12.59
CA PRO A 328 6.99 -19.01 11.66
C PRO A 328 7.68 -20.24 12.25
N ASN A 329 8.54 -20.07 13.26
CA ASN A 329 9.28 -21.15 13.92
C ASN A 329 8.56 -21.71 15.16
N ALA A 330 7.29 -21.37 15.38
CA ALA A 330 6.50 -21.98 16.44
C ALA A 330 6.53 -23.52 16.36
N PRO A 331 6.54 -24.26 17.48
CA PRO A 331 6.72 -25.71 17.49
C PRO A 331 5.49 -26.51 17.02
N VAL A 332 4.97 -26.11 15.83
CA VAL A 332 3.75 -26.67 15.20
C VAL A 332 4.02 -28.07 14.64
N ILE A 333 5.23 -28.28 14.12
CA ILE A 333 5.67 -29.55 13.54
C ILE A 333 5.88 -30.58 14.68
N GLU A 334 6.59 -30.17 15.75
CA GLU A 334 6.91 -31.01 16.88
C GLU A 334 5.67 -31.51 17.64
N THR A 335 4.64 -30.67 17.73
CA THR A 335 3.36 -31.04 18.35
C THR A 335 2.50 -31.94 17.46
N GLY A 336 2.89 -32.09 16.18
CA GLY A 336 2.10 -32.78 15.17
C GLY A 336 0.85 -32.02 14.74
N PHE A 337 0.67 -30.75 15.14
CA PHE A 337 -0.48 -29.95 14.80
C PHE A 337 -0.48 -29.60 13.30
N ALA A 338 0.69 -29.24 12.74
CA ALA A 338 0.86 -28.99 11.32
C ALA A 338 0.35 -30.15 10.45
N LYS A 339 0.76 -31.38 10.77
CA LYS A 339 0.32 -32.59 10.03
C LYS A 339 -1.20 -32.75 10.04
N GLN A 340 -1.85 -32.41 11.15
CA GLN A 340 -3.29 -32.52 11.28
C GLN A 340 -4.02 -31.41 10.50
N LEU A 341 -3.51 -30.16 10.52
CA LEU A 341 -4.04 -29.09 9.71
C LEU A 341 -3.94 -29.38 8.21
N LEU A 342 -2.79 -29.93 7.76
CA LEU A 342 -2.61 -30.41 6.39
C LEU A 342 -3.60 -31.51 6.04
N LEU A 343 -3.89 -32.44 6.96
CA LEU A 343 -4.88 -33.50 6.78
C LEU A 343 -6.29 -32.90 6.54
N PHE A 344 -6.71 -31.91 7.32
CA PHE A 344 -8.02 -31.29 7.14
C PHE A 344 -8.09 -30.42 5.87
N ALA A 345 -6.98 -29.84 5.46
CA ALA A 345 -6.90 -29.05 4.23
C ALA A 345 -6.85 -29.92 2.96
N SER A 346 -6.13 -31.06 3.02
CA SER A 346 -5.80 -31.88 1.84
C SER A 346 -6.94 -32.71 1.29
N TYR A 347 -7.88 -33.14 2.13
CA TYR A 347 -9.00 -33.91 1.67
C TYR A 347 -10.21 -33.02 1.40
N PRO A 348 -10.64 -32.87 0.15
CA PRO A 348 -11.95 -32.32 -0.12
C PRO A 348 -12.95 -33.18 0.60
N GLU A 349 -13.84 -32.58 1.39
CA GLU A 349 -14.95 -33.24 2.05
C GLU A 349 -14.54 -34.38 3.02
N LEU A 350 -13.27 -34.39 3.42
CA LEU A 350 -12.73 -35.23 4.49
C LEU A 350 -12.95 -36.75 4.33
N ARG A 351 -12.70 -37.23 3.15
CA ARG A 351 -12.74 -38.67 2.89
C ARG A 351 -11.43 -39.36 3.31
N SER A 352 -11.26 -39.51 4.56
CA SER A 352 -10.09 -40.21 5.11
C SER A 352 -10.52 -41.33 6.03
N ASN A 353 -9.75 -42.43 6.05
CA ASN A 353 -9.88 -43.51 7.03
C ASN A 353 -9.27 -43.11 8.39
N SER A 354 -8.72 -41.94 8.51
CA SER A 354 -8.18 -41.45 9.79
C SER A 354 -9.30 -41.31 10.82
N PRO A 355 -9.12 -41.85 12.04
CA PRO A 355 -10.09 -41.74 13.11
C PRO A 355 -10.48 -40.32 13.45
N LEU A 356 -9.56 -39.34 13.27
CA LEU A 356 -9.78 -37.92 13.51
C LEU A 356 -10.79 -37.30 12.50
N VAL A 357 -10.76 -37.77 11.28
CA VAL A 357 -11.61 -37.26 10.18
C VAL A 357 -12.92 -37.99 10.06
N LYS A 358 -12.96 -39.28 10.46
CA LYS A 358 -14.12 -40.15 10.31
C LYS A 358 -15.38 -39.63 11.00
N ASN A 359 -15.21 -38.96 12.12
CA ASN A 359 -16.30 -38.40 12.91
C ASN A 359 -16.64 -36.94 12.53
N PHE A 360 -15.85 -36.31 11.69
CA PHE A 360 -16.08 -34.93 11.26
C PHE A 360 -16.96 -34.89 10.03
N LYS A 361 -18.10 -34.22 10.12
CA LYS A 361 -19.03 -34.04 9.01
C LYS A 361 -19.08 -32.58 8.63
N LEU A 362 -18.62 -32.26 7.43
CA LEU A 362 -18.80 -30.95 6.83
C LEU A 362 -20.25 -30.77 6.40
N THR A 363 -20.72 -29.55 6.43
CA THR A 363 -22.01 -29.13 5.93
C THR A 363 -21.81 -27.92 4.98
N THR A 364 -22.84 -27.57 4.20
CA THR A 364 -22.80 -26.40 3.29
C THR A 364 -23.11 -25.09 4.00
N CYS A 365 -22.98 -25.04 5.34
CA CYS A 365 -23.14 -23.82 6.11
C CYS A 365 -21.94 -22.87 5.94
N ASP A 366 -22.17 -21.60 6.23
CA ASP A 366 -21.17 -20.57 6.04
C ASP A 366 -19.95 -20.76 6.96
N GLU A 367 -20.15 -21.30 8.18
CA GLU A 367 -19.07 -21.56 9.13
C GLU A 367 -18.12 -22.68 8.65
N ASP A 368 -18.65 -23.75 8.04
CA ASP A 368 -17.82 -24.83 7.49
C ASP A 368 -17.14 -24.40 6.20
N PHE A 369 -17.78 -23.55 5.42
CA PHE A 369 -17.18 -22.95 4.24
C PHE A 369 -16.02 -22.01 4.61
N GLU A 370 -16.21 -21.12 5.59
CA GLU A 370 -15.15 -20.27 6.12
C GLU A 370 -14.01 -21.11 6.73
N PHE A 371 -14.34 -22.18 7.44
CA PHE A 371 -13.32 -23.10 7.98
C PHE A 371 -12.40 -23.65 6.88
N LYS A 372 -12.95 -24.06 5.74
CA LYS A 372 -12.17 -24.58 4.63
C LYS A 372 -11.24 -23.50 4.03
N LYS A 373 -11.72 -22.28 3.87
CA LYS A 373 -10.90 -21.15 3.41
C LYS A 373 -9.78 -20.80 4.42
N LEU A 374 -10.10 -20.81 5.70
CA LEU A 374 -9.12 -20.57 6.77
C LEU A 374 -8.02 -21.64 6.77
N LEU A 375 -8.37 -22.90 6.54
CA LEU A 375 -7.38 -23.97 6.42
C LEU A 375 -6.42 -23.72 5.24
N PHE A 376 -6.92 -23.30 4.09
CA PHE A 376 -6.08 -22.97 2.92
C PHE A 376 -5.13 -21.83 3.25
N ASN A 377 -5.64 -20.76 3.88
CA ASN A 377 -4.80 -19.64 4.33
C ASN A 377 -3.76 -20.08 5.37
N THR A 378 -4.14 -20.95 6.30
CA THR A 378 -3.21 -21.47 7.34
C THR A 378 -2.08 -22.26 6.69
N VAL A 379 -2.35 -23.09 5.67
CA VAL A 379 -1.32 -23.81 4.91
C VAL A 379 -0.32 -22.85 4.27
N VAL A 380 -0.82 -21.74 3.70
CA VAL A 380 0.03 -20.68 3.12
C VAL A 380 0.95 -20.06 4.17
N ILE A 381 0.41 -19.77 5.36
CA ILE A 381 1.19 -19.18 6.45
C ILE A 381 2.25 -20.18 6.95
N LEU A 382 1.87 -21.44 7.16
CA LEU A 382 2.78 -22.50 7.61
C LEU A 382 3.92 -22.73 6.62
N ASN A 383 3.69 -22.59 5.32
CA ASN A 383 4.72 -22.78 4.29
C ASN A 383 5.87 -21.74 4.34
N ARG A 384 5.73 -20.68 5.14
CA ARG A 384 6.84 -19.73 5.39
C ARG A 384 8.00 -20.37 6.18
N ASN A 385 7.73 -21.44 6.92
CA ASN A 385 8.75 -22.20 7.61
C ASN A 385 9.34 -23.26 6.66
N PRO A 386 10.65 -23.21 6.34
CA PRO A 386 11.28 -24.17 5.43
C PRO A 386 11.12 -25.65 5.85
N MET A 387 11.03 -25.92 7.17
CA MET A 387 10.81 -27.26 7.68
C MET A 387 9.44 -27.84 7.32
N MET A 388 8.50 -26.98 6.93
CA MET A 388 7.18 -27.41 6.48
C MET A 388 7.18 -27.99 5.05
N HIS A 389 8.16 -27.64 4.22
CA HIS A 389 8.18 -28.06 2.82
C HIS A 389 8.18 -29.59 2.68
N GLU A 390 8.97 -30.28 3.49
CA GLU A 390 8.99 -31.74 3.50
C GLU A 390 7.64 -32.35 3.93
N LEU A 391 6.98 -31.75 4.92
CA LEU A 391 5.64 -32.18 5.35
C LEU A 391 4.58 -31.94 4.28
N VAL A 392 4.65 -30.83 3.57
CA VAL A 392 3.76 -30.47 2.45
C VAL A 392 3.90 -31.52 1.34
N ILE A 393 5.13 -31.88 0.95
CA ILE A 393 5.43 -32.89 -0.05
C ILE A 393 4.86 -34.26 0.40
N ASN A 394 5.22 -34.70 1.60
CA ASN A 394 4.81 -36.00 2.13
C ASN A 394 3.30 -36.14 2.34
N SER A 395 2.58 -35.05 2.53
CA SER A 395 1.12 -35.05 2.71
C SER A 395 0.33 -35.15 1.40
N ARG A 396 0.97 -35.02 0.24
CA ARG A 396 0.37 -34.96 -1.10
C ARG A 396 -0.71 -33.87 -1.21
N ILE A 397 -0.54 -32.79 -0.49
CA ILE A 397 -1.53 -31.71 -0.43
C ILE A 397 -1.72 -31.00 -1.78
N ILE A 398 -0.66 -30.94 -2.60
CA ILE A 398 -0.71 -30.40 -3.96
C ILE A 398 -1.74 -31.15 -4.81
N LEU A 399 -1.73 -32.50 -4.75
CA LEU A 399 -2.71 -33.31 -5.46
C LEU A 399 -4.14 -33.03 -4.98
N ALA A 400 -4.34 -32.80 -3.69
CA ALA A 400 -5.63 -32.42 -3.13
C ALA A 400 -6.11 -31.05 -3.64
N PHE A 401 -5.23 -30.06 -3.70
CA PHE A 401 -5.56 -28.75 -4.26
C PHE A 401 -5.84 -28.79 -5.77
N LEU A 402 -5.12 -29.64 -6.51
CA LEU A 402 -5.38 -29.83 -7.94
C LEU A 402 -6.80 -30.40 -8.21
N SER A 403 -7.39 -31.13 -7.24
CA SER A 403 -8.76 -31.61 -7.38
C SER A 403 -9.82 -30.51 -7.38
N TYR A 404 -9.51 -29.31 -6.90
CA TYR A 404 -10.38 -28.12 -6.99
C TYR A 404 -10.24 -27.40 -8.34
N ILE A 405 -9.14 -27.61 -9.09
CA ILE A 405 -8.86 -26.94 -10.36
C ILE A 405 -9.43 -27.72 -11.56
N GLU A 406 -10.26 -28.69 -11.33
CA GLU A 406 -10.87 -29.45 -12.42
C GLU A 406 -12.09 -28.70 -12.97
N PRO A 407 -12.31 -28.70 -14.30
CA PRO A 407 -13.50 -28.12 -14.92
C PRO A 407 -14.79 -28.72 -14.36
N LEU A 408 -15.78 -27.90 -14.04
CA LEU A 408 -17.13 -28.36 -13.71
C LEU A 408 -17.96 -28.51 -15.01
N PRO A 409 -18.91 -29.43 -15.07
CA PRO A 409 -19.39 -30.34 -14.03
C PRO A 409 -18.90 -31.79 -14.19
N ARG A 410 -18.37 -32.36 -13.13
CA ARG A 410 -18.26 -33.82 -13.08
C ARG A 410 -19.66 -34.43 -13.19
N LYS A 411 -19.84 -35.36 -14.15
CA LYS A 411 -21.07 -36.20 -14.17
C LYS A 411 -21.24 -36.84 -12.81
N LYS A 412 -22.35 -36.58 -12.14
CA LYS A 412 -22.69 -37.20 -10.85
C LYS A 412 -22.53 -38.69 -10.96
N ASP A 413 -21.57 -39.23 -10.28
CA ASP A 413 -21.36 -40.65 -10.13
C ASP A 413 -22.37 -41.14 -9.07
N PRO A 414 -23.48 -41.82 -9.45
CA PRO A 414 -24.58 -42.11 -8.53
C PRO A 414 -24.18 -43.05 -7.38
N GLN A 415 -22.99 -43.67 -7.46
CA GLN A 415 -22.49 -44.57 -6.43
C GLN A 415 -21.60 -43.91 -5.36
N ARG A 416 -21.28 -42.61 -5.50
CA ARG A 416 -20.45 -41.89 -4.55
C ARG A 416 -21.32 -40.98 -3.70
N ASN A 417 -21.67 -41.38 -2.49
CA ASN A 417 -22.18 -40.49 -1.44
C ASN A 417 -21.14 -39.48 -1.01
N THR A 418 -20.87 -38.51 -1.86
CA THR A 418 -19.86 -37.50 -1.62
C THR A 418 -20.52 -36.20 -1.24
N PHE A 419 -20.00 -35.56 -0.19
CA PHE A 419 -20.36 -34.21 0.13
C PHE A 419 -19.98 -33.28 -1.04
N GLU A 420 -20.87 -32.46 -1.48
CA GLU A 420 -20.63 -31.49 -2.56
C GLU A 420 -20.95 -30.08 -2.05
N TRP A 421 -20.01 -29.17 -2.26
CA TRP A 421 -20.24 -27.75 -2.02
C TRP A 421 -21.29 -27.19 -3.00
N LYS A 422 -21.95 -26.09 -2.62
CA LYS A 422 -22.72 -25.30 -3.59
C LYS A 422 -21.77 -24.80 -4.67
N ILE A 423 -22.27 -24.62 -5.91
CA ILE A 423 -21.44 -24.19 -7.05
C ILE A 423 -20.66 -22.91 -6.73
N SER A 424 -21.33 -21.92 -6.13
CA SER A 424 -20.69 -20.65 -5.73
C SER A 424 -19.60 -20.84 -4.66
N GLN A 425 -19.81 -21.71 -3.68
CA GLN A 425 -18.80 -22.02 -2.66
C GLN A 425 -17.63 -22.78 -3.26
N PHE A 426 -17.89 -23.69 -4.19
CA PHE A 426 -16.82 -24.42 -4.88
C PHE A 426 -15.93 -23.49 -5.72
N GLU A 427 -16.53 -22.54 -6.45
CA GLU A 427 -15.79 -21.54 -7.24
C GLU A 427 -14.90 -20.66 -6.34
N ASP A 428 -15.38 -20.23 -5.18
CA ASP A 428 -14.57 -19.48 -4.23
C ASP A 428 -13.43 -20.33 -3.67
N LEU A 429 -13.68 -21.62 -3.34
CA LEU A 429 -12.61 -22.54 -2.90
C LEU A 429 -11.60 -22.81 -4.01
N GLN A 430 -12.03 -22.86 -5.26
CA GLN A 430 -11.16 -22.98 -6.42
C GLN A 430 -10.20 -21.79 -6.53
N LEU A 431 -10.69 -20.56 -6.33
CA LEU A 431 -9.84 -19.37 -6.29
C LEU A 431 -8.82 -19.44 -5.15
N HIS A 432 -9.26 -19.84 -3.96
CA HIS A 432 -8.36 -20.04 -2.82
C HIS A 432 -7.32 -21.15 -3.07
N ALA A 433 -7.71 -22.24 -3.73
CA ALA A 433 -6.79 -23.31 -4.11
C ALA A 433 -5.73 -22.84 -5.12
N LEU A 434 -6.12 -22.05 -6.13
CA LEU A 434 -5.19 -21.44 -7.08
C LEU A 434 -4.15 -20.56 -6.38
N VAL A 435 -4.60 -19.71 -5.46
CA VAL A 435 -3.71 -18.86 -4.66
C VAL A 435 -2.76 -19.71 -3.81
N THR A 436 -3.28 -20.73 -3.15
CA THR A 436 -2.45 -21.62 -2.33
C THR A 436 -1.41 -22.34 -3.16
N LEU A 437 -1.79 -22.89 -4.30
CA LEU A 437 -0.86 -23.52 -5.25
C LEU A 437 0.21 -22.58 -5.78
N SER A 438 -0.13 -21.30 -6.04
CA SER A 438 0.85 -20.31 -6.49
C SER A 438 1.99 -20.06 -5.48
N ILE A 439 1.75 -20.40 -4.22
CA ILE A 439 2.74 -20.27 -3.14
C ILE A 439 3.47 -21.58 -2.86
N LEU A 440 2.78 -22.73 -2.99
CA LEU A 440 3.35 -24.04 -2.67
C LEU A 440 4.22 -24.62 -3.80
N LEU A 441 3.77 -24.49 -5.05
CA LEU A 441 4.43 -25.14 -6.21
C LEU A 441 5.88 -24.72 -6.43
N PRO A 442 6.29 -23.44 -6.23
CA PRO A 442 7.69 -23.07 -6.37
C PRO A 442 8.66 -23.85 -5.47
N TYR A 443 8.17 -24.38 -4.36
CA TYR A 443 8.96 -25.20 -3.42
C TYR A 443 8.81 -26.70 -3.64
N SER A 444 7.98 -27.14 -4.59
CA SER A 444 7.59 -28.53 -4.80
C SER A 444 7.62 -28.89 -6.28
N LEU A 445 8.75 -28.62 -6.95
CA LEU A 445 8.88 -28.80 -8.41
C LEU A 445 8.82 -30.27 -8.83
N ASN A 446 9.25 -31.21 -7.99
CA ASN A 446 9.15 -32.63 -8.30
C ASN A 446 7.69 -33.09 -8.42
N GLU A 447 6.84 -32.62 -7.50
CA GLU A 447 5.39 -32.88 -7.50
C GLU A 447 4.71 -32.18 -8.68
N TYR A 448 5.22 -31.04 -9.15
CA TYR A 448 4.75 -30.39 -10.37
C TYR A 448 4.82 -31.34 -11.57
N PHE A 449 5.95 -32.02 -11.76
CA PHE A 449 6.13 -32.99 -12.87
C PHE A 449 5.39 -34.32 -12.60
N GLU A 450 5.45 -34.85 -11.36
CA GLU A 450 4.80 -36.10 -11.00
C GLU A 450 3.28 -36.06 -11.23
N TYR A 451 2.63 -34.92 -10.92
CA TYR A 451 1.17 -34.80 -11.04
C TYR A 451 0.71 -34.17 -12.37
N GLY A 452 1.65 -33.85 -13.27
CA GLY A 452 1.36 -33.19 -14.55
C GLY A 452 0.61 -31.85 -14.37
N VAL A 453 1.12 -31.03 -13.46
CA VAL A 453 0.45 -29.77 -13.06
C VAL A 453 0.32 -28.83 -14.24
N GLY A 454 1.35 -28.70 -15.10
CA GLY A 454 1.35 -27.86 -16.30
C GLY A 454 0.15 -28.16 -17.20
N THR A 455 -0.02 -29.42 -17.57
CA THR A 455 -1.16 -29.87 -18.41
C THR A 455 -2.51 -29.61 -17.77
N ARG A 456 -2.67 -29.87 -16.47
CA ARG A 456 -3.94 -29.62 -15.75
C ARG A 456 -4.28 -28.13 -15.70
N LEU A 457 -3.29 -27.29 -15.50
CA LEU A 457 -3.47 -25.82 -15.48
C LEU A 457 -3.83 -25.30 -16.87
N LEU A 458 -3.18 -25.77 -17.93
CA LEU A 458 -3.48 -25.35 -19.29
C LEU A 458 -4.87 -25.81 -19.73
N VAL A 459 -5.27 -27.03 -19.41
CA VAL A 459 -6.63 -27.51 -19.65
C VAL A 459 -7.66 -26.68 -18.91
N PHE A 460 -7.40 -26.30 -17.66
CA PHE A 460 -8.27 -25.43 -16.89
C PHE A 460 -8.33 -24.02 -17.45
N TYR A 461 -7.19 -23.48 -17.89
CA TYR A 461 -7.07 -22.18 -18.54
C TYR A 461 -7.89 -22.14 -19.83
N GLU A 462 -7.72 -23.12 -20.73
CA GLU A 462 -8.49 -23.22 -21.97
C GLU A 462 -9.99 -23.39 -21.71
N TRP A 463 -10.35 -24.21 -20.71
CA TRP A 463 -11.74 -24.34 -20.29
C TRP A 463 -12.30 -23.01 -19.80
N THR A 464 -11.54 -22.23 -19.02
CA THR A 464 -11.97 -20.94 -18.50
C THR A 464 -12.15 -19.92 -19.62
N ILE A 465 -11.31 -19.92 -20.66
CA ILE A 465 -11.46 -19.02 -21.82
C ILE A 465 -12.66 -19.40 -22.69
N ASN A 466 -12.84 -20.69 -22.99
CA ASN A 466 -13.80 -21.16 -23.97
C ASN A 466 -15.22 -21.34 -23.44
N ASN A 467 -15.41 -21.36 -22.12
CA ASN A 467 -16.75 -21.51 -21.56
C ASN A 467 -17.57 -20.21 -21.61
N GLU A 468 -18.80 -20.35 -22.06
CA GLU A 468 -19.82 -19.32 -21.89
C GLU A 468 -20.06 -19.05 -20.40
N GLU A 469 -20.46 -17.83 -20.09
CA GLU A 469 -20.67 -17.35 -18.72
C GLU A 469 -21.32 -18.39 -17.80
N TYR A 470 -20.67 -18.69 -16.68
CA TYR A 470 -21.26 -19.46 -15.61
C TYR A 470 -22.52 -18.76 -15.11
N LYS A 471 -23.67 -19.37 -15.21
CA LYS A 471 -24.90 -18.93 -14.54
C LYS A 471 -24.86 -19.32 -13.07
N SER A 472 -23.79 -18.90 -12.35
CA SER A 472 -23.72 -19.13 -10.93
C SER A 472 -24.48 -18.04 -10.18
N GLU A 473 -25.26 -18.42 -9.19
CA GLU A 473 -25.91 -17.51 -8.26
C GLU A 473 -24.93 -16.97 -7.19
N GLY A 474 -23.63 -17.15 -7.39
CA GLY A 474 -22.60 -16.81 -6.43
C GLY A 474 -22.34 -15.31 -6.31
N ASN A 475 -21.98 -14.86 -5.12
CA ASN A 475 -21.45 -13.52 -4.89
C ASN A 475 -20.03 -13.44 -5.43
N SER A 476 -19.86 -12.79 -6.57
CA SER A 476 -18.53 -12.50 -7.09
C SER A 476 -17.81 -11.52 -6.17
N PHE A 477 -16.63 -11.88 -5.71
CA PHE A 477 -15.82 -11.10 -4.80
C PHE A 477 -15.42 -9.71 -5.34
N PHE A 478 -15.49 -9.50 -6.65
CA PHE A 478 -15.04 -8.29 -7.34
C PHE A 478 -16.10 -7.58 -8.16
N ALA A 479 -17.37 -8.02 -8.15
CA ALA A 479 -18.33 -7.48 -9.06
C ALA A 479 -19.22 -6.41 -8.44
N LYS A 480 -19.12 -5.21 -8.94
CA LYS A 480 -20.26 -4.28 -8.97
C LYS A 480 -21.36 -4.91 -9.87
N GLY A 481 -22.09 -5.89 -9.33
CA GLY A 481 -23.23 -6.47 -9.98
C GLY A 481 -22.96 -7.46 -11.14
N GLY A 482 -21.73 -7.77 -11.45
CA GLY A 482 -21.38 -8.76 -12.49
C GLY A 482 -20.94 -10.09 -11.88
N ARG A 483 -21.61 -11.14 -12.22
CA ARG A 483 -21.47 -12.50 -11.69
C ARG A 483 -20.43 -13.31 -12.45
N ASN A 484 -19.37 -12.70 -12.92
CA ASN A 484 -18.42 -13.37 -13.80
C ASN A 484 -17.15 -13.78 -13.03
N ASN A 485 -17.17 -14.97 -12.42
CA ASN A 485 -16.01 -15.55 -11.74
C ASN A 485 -14.87 -15.91 -12.73
N LYS A 486 -15.19 -15.96 -14.04
CA LYS A 486 -14.22 -16.26 -15.11
C LYS A 486 -13.00 -15.34 -15.07
N ARG A 487 -13.22 -14.02 -14.96
CA ARG A 487 -12.12 -13.05 -14.87
C ARG A 487 -11.27 -13.25 -13.61
N SER A 488 -11.90 -13.56 -12.48
CA SER A 488 -11.20 -13.87 -11.24
C SER A 488 -10.40 -15.17 -11.34
N GLN A 489 -10.96 -16.20 -11.96
CA GLN A 489 -10.25 -17.46 -12.23
C GLN A 489 -9.02 -17.21 -13.11
N LEU A 490 -9.17 -16.49 -14.22
CA LEU A 490 -8.07 -16.13 -15.11
C LEU A 490 -6.98 -15.35 -14.38
N LYS A 491 -7.33 -14.34 -13.59
CA LYS A 491 -6.37 -13.59 -12.77
C LYS A 491 -5.51 -14.52 -11.89
N TYR A 492 -6.13 -15.48 -11.22
CA TYR A 492 -5.37 -16.38 -10.34
C TYR A 492 -4.63 -17.48 -11.09
N ILE A 493 -5.10 -17.90 -12.27
CA ILE A 493 -4.36 -18.80 -13.16
C ILE A 493 -3.09 -18.10 -13.65
N PHE A 494 -3.19 -16.86 -14.16
CA PHE A 494 -2.04 -16.07 -14.58
C PHE A 494 -1.05 -15.84 -13.45
N ARG A 495 -1.56 -15.56 -12.24
CA ARG A 495 -0.71 -15.41 -11.06
C ARG A 495 0.02 -16.71 -10.71
N LEU A 496 -0.62 -17.87 -10.90
CA LEU A 496 -0.01 -19.16 -10.68
C LEU A 496 1.09 -19.43 -11.74
N PHE A 497 0.80 -19.20 -13.02
CA PHE A 497 1.83 -19.31 -14.07
C PHE A 497 3.00 -18.38 -13.83
N ARG A 498 2.73 -17.13 -13.47
CA ARG A 498 3.77 -16.17 -13.08
C ARG A 498 4.63 -16.68 -11.93
N SER A 499 4.03 -17.28 -10.91
CA SER A 499 4.76 -17.86 -9.78
C SER A 499 5.68 -19.02 -10.22
N LEU A 500 5.21 -19.85 -11.14
CA LEU A 500 5.99 -20.97 -11.71
C LEU A 500 7.17 -20.48 -12.56
N VAL A 501 6.95 -19.54 -13.47
CA VAL A 501 8.04 -19.03 -14.32
C VAL A 501 9.05 -18.20 -13.52
N SER A 502 8.62 -17.59 -12.40
CA SER A 502 9.53 -16.86 -11.50
C SER A 502 10.54 -17.76 -10.79
N THR A 503 10.39 -19.08 -10.82
CA THR A 503 11.37 -20.05 -10.29
C THR A 503 12.63 -20.14 -11.13
N LYS A 504 12.57 -19.69 -12.39
CA LYS A 504 13.64 -19.78 -13.40
C LYS A 504 14.14 -21.20 -13.65
N ASP A 505 13.28 -22.21 -13.45
CA ASP A 505 13.61 -23.61 -13.78
C ASP A 505 13.31 -23.88 -15.25
N GLU A 506 14.36 -24.22 -16.01
CA GLU A 506 14.26 -24.46 -17.43
C GLU A 506 13.33 -25.62 -17.80
N ARG A 507 13.18 -26.61 -16.93
CA ARG A 507 12.27 -27.75 -17.15
C ARG A 507 10.80 -27.31 -17.17
N ILE A 508 10.44 -26.29 -16.35
CA ILE A 508 9.09 -25.72 -16.37
C ILE A 508 8.88 -24.93 -17.66
N TYR A 509 9.89 -24.19 -18.09
CA TYR A 509 9.81 -23.43 -19.35
C TYR A 509 9.59 -24.36 -20.54
N ILE A 510 10.33 -25.45 -20.62
CA ILE A 510 10.18 -26.47 -21.67
C ILE A 510 8.77 -27.09 -21.61
N ASP A 511 8.32 -27.56 -20.41
CA ASP A 511 7.00 -28.18 -20.23
C ASP A 511 5.87 -27.25 -20.67
N LEU A 512 5.89 -25.99 -20.28
CA LEU A 512 4.86 -25.01 -20.62
C LEU A 512 4.90 -24.61 -22.10
N CYS A 513 6.10 -24.43 -22.67
CA CYS A 513 6.25 -24.05 -24.07
C CYS A 513 5.86 -25.19 -25.02
N ASP A 514 6.25 -26.43 -24.72
CA ASP A 514 5.86 -27.62 -25.50
C ASP A 514 4.33 -27.82 -25.55
N GLN A 515 3.62 -27.34 -24.53
CA GLN A 515 2.17 -27.36 -24.49
C GLN A 515 1.50 -26.11 -25.10
N GLY A 516 2.28 -25.19 -25.68
CA GLY A 516 1.78 -24.04 -26.44
C GLY A 516 1.28 -22.85 -25.61
N ILE A 517 1.86 -22.61 -24.44
CA ILE A 517 1.42 -21.50 -23.57
C ILE A 517 1.65 -20.14 -24.22
N ILE A 518 2.74 -19.94 -24.98
CA ILE A 518 3.09 -18.64 -25.57
C ILE A 518 2.00 -18.15 -26.52
N PRO A 519 1.61 -18.89 -27.60
CA PRO A 519 0.55 -18.44 -28.50
C PRO A 519 -0.81 -18.33 -27.79
N SER A 520 -1.05 -19.20 -26.81
CA SER A 520 -2.32 -19.19 -26.05
C SER A 520 -2.49 -17.92 -25.21
N ILE A 521 -1.44 -17.49 -24.51
CA ILE A 521 -1.45 -16.23 -23.73
C ILE A 521 -1.48 -15.02 -24.66
N ALA A 522 -0.63 -14.98 -25.69
CA ALA A 522 -0.59 -13.86 -26.63
C ALA A 522 -1.95 -13.67 -27.34
N GLY A 523 -2.59 -14.74 -27.78
CA GLY A 523 -3.91 -14.72 -28.37
C GLY A 523 -4.99 -14.20 -27.42
N TYR A 524 -4.97 -14.63 -26.16
CA TYR A 524 -5.92 -14.15 -25.15
C TYR A 524 -5.71 -12.66 -24.81
N LEU A 525 -4.47 -12.21 -24.62
CA LEU A 525 -4.17 -10.81 -24.35
C LEU A 525 -4.59 -9.91 -25.53
N ARG A 526 -4.41 -10.36 -26.77
CA ARG A 526 -4.90 -9.64 -27.95
C ARG A 526 -6.42 -9.46 -27.95
N ILE A 527 -7.18 -10.51 -27.57
CA ILE A 527 -8.64 -10.42 -27.47
C ILE A 527 -9.06 -9.44 -26.38
N ILE A 528 -8.43 -9.50 -25.20
CA ILE A 528 -8.77 -8.61 -24.08
C ILE A 528 -8.49 -7.14 -24.43
N THR A 529 -7.36 -6.86 -25.06
CA THR A 529 -7.00 -5.49 -25.44
C THR A 529 -7.91 -4.93 -26.53
N GLN A 530 -8.37 -5.74 -27.46
CA GLN A 530 -9.35 -5.33 -28.46
C GLN A 530 -10.75 -5.08 -27.89
N GLN A 531 -11.17 -5.86 -26.90
CA GLN A 531 -12.49 -5.72 -26.27
C GLN A 531 -12.54 -4.58 -25.24
N THR A 532 -11.41 -4.26 -24.58
CA THR A 532 -11.30 -3.24 -23.55
C THR A 532 -10.96 -1.85 -24.06
N SER A 533 -11.19 -1.59 -25.34
CA SER A 533 -10.90 -0.29 -25.99
C SER A 533 -11.54 0.94 -25.30
N ILE A 534 -12.37 0.76 -24.28
CA ILE A 534 -13.04 1.84 -23.57
C ILE A 534 -12.46 2.06 -22.16
N HIS A 535 -12.12 1.04 -21.40
CA HIS A 535 -11.54 1.19 -20.05
C HIS A 535 -10.96 -0.13 -19.52
N ILE A 536 -9.69 -0.15 -19.14
CA ILE A 536 -9.02 -1.28 -18.47
C ILE A 536 -9.21 -1.14 -16.96
N ASP A 537 -9.89 -2.09 -16.34
CA ASP A 537 -10.05 -2.14 -14.89
C ASP A 537 -8.86 -2.81 -14.19
N HIS A 538 -8.87 -2.83 -12.84
CA HIS A 538 -7.78 -3.41 -12.05
C HIS A 538 -7.57 -4.91 -12.27
N VAL A 539 -8.60 -5.66 -12.62
CA VAL A 539 -8.51 -7.11 -12.83
C VAL A 539 -7.88 -7.39 -14.19
N ASP A 540 -8.33 -6.69 -15.23
CA ASP A 540 -7.76 -6.82 -16.57
C ASP A 540 -6.31 -6.35 -16.61
N LEU A 541 -6.00 -5.26 -15.90
CA LEU A 541 -4.64 -4.77 -15.75
C LEU A 541 -3.71 -5.83 -15.11
N ASP A 542 -4.16 -6.49 -14.04
CA ASP A 542 -3.38 -7.55 -13.41
C ASP A 542 -3.16 -8.73 -14.36
N ILE A 543 -4.20 -9.15 -15.11
CA ILE A 543 -4.10 -10.24 -16.10
C ILE A 543 -3.11 -9.89 -17.20
N ILE A 544 -3.22 -8.67 -17.77
CA ILE A 544 -2.35 -8.24 -18.86
C ILE A 544 -0.90 -8.16 -18.36
N CYS A 545 -0.65 -7.52 -17.22
CA CYS A 545 0.71 -7.39 -16.67
C CYS A 545 1.33 -8.75 -16.30
N ASP A 546 0.55 -9.65 -15.68
CA ASP A 546 1.05 -11.00 -15.34
C ASP A 546 1.29 -11.84 -16.61
N GLY A 547 0.44 -11.68 -17.64
CA GLY A 547 0.62 -12.33 -18.94
C GLY A 547 1.87 -11.87 -19.69
N LEU A 548 2.09 -10.55 -19.74
CA LEU A 548 3.31 -9.99 -20.34
C LEU A 548 4.55 -10.46 -19.60
N PHE A 549 4.53 -10.49 -18.27
CA PHE A 549 5.65 -10.99 -17.47
C PHE A 549 5.95 -12.48 -17.76
N ILE A 550 4.92 -13.31 -17.90
CA ILE A 550 5.10 -14.74 -18.26
C ILE A 550 5.77 -14.86 -19.61
N LEU A 551 5.30 -14.11 -20.61
CA LEU A 551 5.88 -14.10 -21.94
C LEU A 551 7.33 -13.62 -21.94
N SER A 552 7.63 -12.54 -21.19
CA SER A 552 8.99 -12.03 -20.99
C SER A 552 9.92 -13.13 -20.45
N CYS A 553 9.55 -13.78 -19.35
CA CYS A 553 10.38 -14.83 -18.74
C CYS A 553 10.62 -16.03 -19.68
N LEU A 554 9.61 -16.43 -20.43
CA LEU A 554 9.73 -17.56 -21.36
C LEU A 554 10.59 -17.21 -22.59
N GLY A 555 10.50 -15.96 -23.08
CA GLY A 555 11.22 -15.50 -24.26
C GLY A 555 12.67 -15.04 -24.02
N GLU A 556 13.03 -14.67 -22.78
CA GLU A 556 14.27 -13.96 -22.46
C GLU A 556 15.54 -14.62 -23.02
N LEU A 557 15.71 -15.91 -22.82
CA LEU A 557 16.96 -16.63 -23.07
C LEU A 557 16.95 -17.49 -24.36
N ASP A 558 15.81 -17.72 -24.96
CA ASP A 558 15.67 -18.69 -26.07
C ASP A 558 15.11 -18.04 -27.34
N VAL A 559 15.91 -17.94 -28.37
CA VAL A 559 15.54 -17.34 -29.67
C VAL A 559 14.37 -18.09 -30.32
N HIS A 560 14.29 -19.42 -30.20
CA HIS A 560 13.19 -20.18 -30.77
C HIS A 560 11.87 -19.87 -30.10
N ARG A 561 11.87 -19.68 -28.78
CA ARG A 561 10.67 -19.22 -28.04
C ARG A 561 10.25 -17.81 -28.44
N LYS A 562 11.23 -16.91 -28.74
CA LYS A 562 10.93 -15.60 -29.34
C LYS A 562 10.23 -15.76 -30.69
N GLU A 563 10.71 -16.65 -31.56
CA GLU A 563 10.07 -16.89 -32.83
C GLU A 563 8.63 -17.45 -32.71
N ILE A 564 8.35 -18.29 -31.70
CA ILE A 564 7.00 -18.78 -31.41
C ILE A 564 6.06 -17.62 -30.98
N PHE A 565 6.58 -16.57 -30.31
CA PHE A 565 5.80 -15.39 -30.00
C PHE A 565 5.24 -14.72 -31.25
N GLY A 566 6.01 -14.60 -32.29
CA GLY A 566 5.65 -14.29 -33.66
C GLY A 566 4.77 -13.07 -33.89
N SER A 567 4.13 -13.02 -35.07
CA SER A 567 3.35 -11.87 -35.54
C SER A 567 2.17 -11.49 -34.63
N GLU A 568 1.47 -12.47 -34.05
CA GLU A 568 0.32 -12.22 -33.18
C GLU A 568 0.73 -11.55 -31.86
N GLY A 569 1.86 -11.99 -31.30
CA GLY A 569 2.44 -11.39 -30.12
C GLY A 569 2.90 -9.94 -30.37
N ILE A 570 3.52 -9.70 -31.52
CA ILE A 570 3.97 -8.36 -31.90
C ILE A 570 2.79 -7.41 -32.09
N GLU A 571 1.72 -7.83 -32.75
CA GLU A 571 0.50 -7.02 -32.91
C GLU A 571 -0.14 -6.68 -31.54
N MET A 572 -0.21 -7.66 -30.66
CA MET A 572 -0.70 -7.48 -29.30
C MET A 572 0.13 -6.44 -28.55
N LEU A 573 1.47 -6.52 -28.62
CA LEU A 573 2.36 -5.55 -27.97
C LEU A 573 2.16 -4.13 -28.51
N ILE A 574 2.10 -3.95 -29.82
CA ILE A 574 1.88 -2.63 -30.44
C ILE A 574 0.53 -2.05 -30.00
N GLN A 575 -0.50 -2.87 -29.92
CA GLN A 575 -1.80 -2.43 -29.42
C GLN A 575 -1.70 -1.97 -27.96
N ILE A 576 -1.00 -2.71 -27.09
CA ILE A 576 -0.82 -2.33 -25.68
C ILE A 576 -0.03 -1.04 -25.53
N LEU A 577 1.06 -0.87 -26.30
CA LEU A 577 1.88 0.35 -26.29
C LEU A 577 1.10 1.59 -26.76
N SER A 578 0.09 1.39 -27.59
CA SER A 578 -0.78 2.47 -28.11
C SER A 578 -1.94 2.85 -27.18
N ILE A 579 -2.09 2.19 -26.02
CA ILE A 579 -3.15 2.51 -25.04
C ILE A 579 -2.82 3.81 -24.35
N GLU A 580 -3.79 4.75 -24.33
CA GLU A 580 -3.62 6.04 -23.67
C GLU A 580 -3.94 5.98 -22.16
N CYS A 581 -3.26 6.82 -21.38
CA CYS A 581 -3.40 6.90 -19.92
C CYS A 581 -4.84 7.03 -19.40
N PRO A 582 -5.76 7.83 -20.01
CA PRO A 582 -7.13 7.97 -19.52
C PRO A 582 -7.95 6.67 -19.52
N TYR A 583 -7.56 5.70 -20.31
CA TYR A 583 -8.25 4.42 -20.44
C TYR A 583 -7.80 3.35 -19.43
N VAL A 584 -6.80 3.66 -18.60
CA VAL A 584 -6.27 2.73 -17.59
C VAL A 584 -6.59 3.23 -16.18
N CYS A 585 -7.07 2.34 -15.32
CA CYS A 585 -7.41 2.66 -13.95
C CYS A 585 -6.20 3.10 -13.10
N GLY A 586 -6.28 4.30 -12.52
CA GLY A 586 -5.30 4.84 -11.58
C GLY A 586 -3.95 5.22 -12.21
N GLY A 587 -3.32 6.30 -11.74
CA GLY A 587 -2.09 6.84 -12.34
C GLY A 587 -0.91 5.84 -12.39
N LEU A 588 -0.71 5.04 -11.33
CA LEU A 588 0.33 4.02 -11.28
C LEU A 588 0.03 2.79 -12.15
N GLY A 589 -1.23 2.52 -12.46
CA GLY A 589 -1.65 1.40 -13.28
C GLY A 589 -1.12 1.51 -14.70
N TYR A 590 -1.19 2.69 -15.30
CA TYR A 590 -0.66 2.95 -16.63
C TYR A 590 0.86 2.72 -16.72
N HIS A 591 1.62 3.24 -15.77
CA HIS A 591 3.06 3.04 -15.73
C HIS A 591 3.45 1.57 -15.57
N ARG A 592 2.71 0.82 -14.73
CA ARG A 592 2.93 -0.62 -14.56
C ARG A 592 2.69 -1.36 -15.87
N LEU A 593 1.65 -1.01 -16.62
CA LEU A 593 1.34 -1.60 -17.92
C LEU A 593 2.46 -1.35 -18.93
N LEU A 594 2.91 -0.10 -19.03
CA LEU A 594 3.98 0.27 -19.96
C LEU A 594 5.30 -0.44 -19.62
N VAL A 595 5.71 -0.48 -18.35
CA VAL A 595 6.92 -1.21 -17.94
C VAL A 595 6.83 -2.66 -18.33
N ALA A 596 5.70 -3.33 -18.08
CA ALA A 596 5.51 -4.72 -18.45
C ALA A 596 5.52 -4.93 -19.97
N ALA A 597 4.96 -4.00 -20.75
CA ALA A 597 4.95 -4.06 -22.20
C ALA A 597 6.36 -3.85 -22.79
N ILE A 598 7.11 -2.86 -22.28
CA ILE A 598 8.47 -2.58 -22.73
C ILE A 598 9.40 -3.75 -22.38
N ASP A 599 9.27 -4.32 -21.19
CA ASP A 599 9.99 -5.52 -20.77
C ASP A 599 9.70 -6.70 -21.71
N CYS A 600 8.44 -6.88 -22.09
CA CYS A 600 8.03 -7.92 -23.02
C CYS A 600 8.58 -7.68 -24.46
N VAL A 601 8.64 -6.42 -24.92
CA VAL A 601 9.33 -6.08 -26.18
C VAL A 601 10.81 -6.49 -26.07
N TRP A 602 11.45 -6.13 -24.98
CA TRP A 602 12.87 -6.42 -24.78
C TRP A 602 13.15 -7.92 -24.77
N CYS A 603 12.35 -8.69 -24.03
CA CYS A 603 12.55 -10.12 -23.88
C CYS A 603 12.09 -10.96 -25.08
N CYS A 604 11.01 -10.56 -25.79
CA CYS A 604 10.41 -11.37 -26.85
C CYS A 604 10.72 -10.90 -28.28
N VAL A 605 11.11 -9.62 -28.44
CA VAL A 605 11.39 -9.06 -29.78
C VAL A 605 12.87 -8.87 -29.99
N VAL A 606 13.57 -8.20 -29.08
CA VAL A 606 15.01 -7.91 -29.20
C VAL A 606 15.80 -9.21 -29.20
N GLY A 607 16.78 -9.33 -30.14
CA GLY A 607 17.62 -10.51 -30.29
C GLY A 607 17.02 -11.62 -31.17
N SER A 608 15.82 -11.41 -31.78
CA SER A 608 15.27 -12.25 -32.83
C SER A 608 15.09 -11.43 -34.10
N VAL A 609 15.93 -11.63 -35.10
CA VAL A 609 15.91 -10.84 -36.33
C VAL A 609 14.53 -10.85 -37.00
N ILE A 610 13.82 -11.97 -36.96
CA ILE A 610 12.49 -12.12 -37.55
C ILE A 610 11.49 -11.22 -36.83
N ASN A 611 11.48 -11.26 -35.50
CA ASN A 611 10.57 -10.48 -34.69
C ASN A 611 10.89 -8.98 -34.72
N GLU A 612 12.19 -8.62 -34.73
CA GLU A 612 12.63 -7.24 -34.91
C GLU A 612 12.18 -6.66 -36.24
N ASP A 613 12.42 -7.38 -37.35
CA ASP A 613 12.00 -6.95 -38.69
C ASP A 613 10.48 -6.73 -38.76
N GLU A 614 9.71 -7.64 -38.20
CA GLU A 614 8.26 -7.52 -38.17
C GLU A 614 7.77 -6.39 -37.28
N PHE A 615 8.37 -6.20 -36.08
CA PHE A 615 8.07 -5.11 -35.17
C PHE A 615 8.35 -3.73 -35.80
N ILE A 616 9.50 -3.62 -36.52
CA ILE A 616 9.86 -2.42 -37.25
C ILE A 616 8.86 -2.15 -38.37
N GLN A 617 8.53 -3.17 -39.19
CA GLN A 617 7.59 -3.04 -40.32
C GLN A 617 6.18 -2.62 -39.84
N LYS A 618 5.72 -3.10 -38.68
CA LYS A 618 4.43 -2.75 -38.09
C LYS A 618 4.46 -1.44 -37.29
N GLN A 619 5.51 -0.64 -37.44
CA GLN A 619 5.67 0.66 -36.78
C GLN A 619 5.75 0.60 -35.25
N GLY A 620 6.14 -0.53 -34.67
CA GLY A 620 6.32 -0.68 -33.24
C GLY A 620 7.38 0.25 -32.66
N VAL A 621 8.39 0.59 -33.43
CA VAL A 621 9.43 1.57 -33.05
C VAL A 621 8.81 2.95 -32.85
N PHE A 622 7.88 3.38 -33.71
CA PHE A 622 7.19 4.66 -33.57
C PHE A 622 6.36 4.72 -32.28
N ALA A 623 5.68 3.62 -31.95
CA ALA A 623 4.95 3.53 -30.70
C ALA A 623 5.85 3.70 -29.46
N LEU A 624 7.07 3.15 -29.49
CA LEU A 624 8.05 3.35 -28.41
C LEU A 624 8.55 4.81 -28.35
N LEU A 625 8.83 5.42 -29.51
CA LEU A 625 9.30 6.81 -29.57
C LEU A 625 8.22 7.81 -29.13
N ASP A 626 6.93 7.56 -29.46
CA ASP A 626 5.80 8.38 -29.00
C ASP A 626 5.66 8.35 -27.47
N LEU A 627 6.03 7.21 -26.85
CA LEU A 627 6.04 7.09 -25.40
C LEU A 627 7.19 7.86 -24.74
N ILE A 628 8.30 8.09 -25.42
CA ILE A 628 9.40 8.94 -24.91
C ILE A 628 8.91 10.38 -24.73
N GLU A 629 8.15 10.91 -25.70
CA GLU A 629 7.66 12.29 -25.64
C GLU A 629 6.64 12.51 -24.51
N THR A 630 5.84 11.49 -24.16
CA THR A 630 4.66 11.64 -23.30
C THR A 630 4.84 11.19 -21.86
N ASN A 631 5.91 10.45 -21.53
CA ASN A 631 6.07 9.79 -20.24
C ASN A 631 7.19 10.40 -19.37
N PRO A 632 7.17 10.18 -18.05
CA PRO A 632 8.19 10.68 -17.15
C PRO A 632 9.56 10.02 -17.38
N LYS A 633 10.60 10.70 -16.94
CA LYS A 633 12.02 10.37 -17.12
C LYS A 633 12.40 8.91 -16.77
N SER A 634 11.82 8.35 -15.71
CA SER A 634 12.07 6.96 -15.34
C SER A 634 11.66 5.96 -16.42
N LEU A 635 10.53 6.20 -17.10
CA LEU A 635 10.09 5.39 -18.24
C LEU A 635 10.89 5.70 -19.49
N GLN A 636 11.20 6.98 -19.77
CA GLN A 636 12.05 7.39 -20.89
C GLN A 636 13.38 6.64 -20.88
N ASN A 637 14.02 6.51 -19.71
CA ASN A 637 15.28 5.79 -19.58
C ASN A 637 15.16 4.31 -19.95
N ILE A 638 14.07 3.64 -19.58
CA ILE A 638 13.82 2.23 -19.93
C ILE A 638 13.55 2.09 -21.42
N ILE A 639 12.69 2.97 -21.97
CA ILE A 639 12.35 2.95 -23.40
C ILE A 639 13.59 3.18 -24.26
N LEU A 640 14.42 4.17 -23.90
CA LEU A 640 15.66 4.45 -24.59
C LEU A 640 16.60 3.24 -24.60
N GLY A 641 16.71 2.50 -23.49
CA GLY A 641 17.49 1.27 -23.46
C GLY A 641 16.97 0.22 -24.43
N CYS A 642 15.67 -0.02 -24.44
CA CYS A 642 15.04 -0.99 -25.34
C CYS A 642 15.20 -0.59 -26.81
N VAL A 643 14.98 0.68 -27.16
CA VAL A 643 15.15 1.16 -28.53
C VAL A 643 16.63 1.13 -28.95
N LEU A 644 17.56 1.43 -28.04
CA LEU A 644 19.00 1.35 -28.31
C LEU A 644 19.40 -0.07 -28.70
N ASP A 645 18.94 -1.09 -27.98
CA ASP A 645 19.20 -2.49 -28.30
C ASP A 645 18.55 -2.90 -29.64
N LEU A 646 17.36 -2.38 -29.97
CA LEU A 646 16.74 -2.56 -31.29
C LEU A 646 17.57 -1.94 -32.43
N THR A 647 18.41 -0.93 -32.18
CA THR A 647 19.29 -0.33 -33.20
C THR A 647 20.43 -1.25 -33.65
N GLU A 648 20.67 -2.38 -32.97
CA GLU A 648 21.55 -3.42 -33.45
C GLU A 648 21.08 -3.95 -34.83
N ASN A 649 19.76 -3.93 -35.06
CA ASN A 649 19.18 -4.10 -36.38
C ASN A 649 19.24 -2.77 -37.16
N THR A 650 20.13 -2.65 -38.10
CA THR A 650 20.38 -1.41 -38.87
C THR A 650 19.14 -0.84 -39.57
N LYS A 651 18.14 -1.69 -39.89
CA LYS A 651 16.88 -1.24 -40.49
C LYS A 651 16.13 -0.29 -39.57
N CYS A 652 16.26 -0.45 -38.24
CA CYS A 652 15.62 0.39 -37.23
C CYS A 652 16.03 1.86 -37.37
N LEU A 653 17.28 2.14 -37.76
CA LEU A 653 17.84 3.49 -37.86
C LEU A 653 17.05 4.38 -38.83
N HIS A 654 16.59 3.83 -39.95
CA HIS A 654 15.80 4.60 -40.94
C HIS A 654 14.43 5.00 -40.38
N PHE A 655 13.80 4.14 -39.60
CA PHE A 655 12.52 4.45 -38.95
C PHE A 655 12.71 5.49 -37.85
N ILE A 656 13.75 5.37 -37.04
CA ILE A 656 14.08 6.32 -35.98
C ILE A 656 14.33 7.70 -36.59
N MET A 657 15.09 7.80 -37.67
CA MET A 657 15.38 9.08 -38.37
C MET A 657 14.14 9.69 -39.06
N ALA A 658 13.16 8.87 -39.43
CA ALA A 658 11.92 9.31 -40.08
C ALA A 658 10.84 9.71 -39.07
N TRP A 659 11.00 9.35 -37.80
CA TRP A 659 9.99 9.65 -36.77
C TRP A 659 9.86 11.14 -36.49
N GLN A 660 8.63 11.60 -36.32
CA GLN A 660 8.30 12.96 -35.94
C GLN A 660 7.26 12.92 -34.82
N GLY A 661 7.58 13.55 -33.69
CA GLY A 661 6.71 13.66 -32.54
C GLY A 661 5.48 14.52 -32.77
N ARG A 662 4.63 14.64 -31.75
CA ARG A 662 3.39 15.45 -31.78
C ARG A 662 3.65 16.91 -32.10
N LYS A 663 4.81 17.44 -31.70
CA LYS A 663 5.25 18.80 -32.01
C LYS A 663 5.95 18.92 -33.38
N GLN A 664 5.97 17.86 -34.19
CA GLN A 664 6.73 17.76 -35.45
C GLN A 664 8.25 17.87 -35.26
N GLU A 665 8.74 17.57 -34.06
CA GLU A 665 10.17 17.51 -33.75
C GLU A 665 10.72 16.11 -34.04
N TYR A 666 11.96 16.03 -34.49
CA TYR A 666 12.64 14.78 -34.73
C TYR A 666 13.22 14.20 -33.44
N ILE A 667 13.48 12.90 -33.41
CA ILE A 667 14.06 12.25 -32.23
C ILE A 667 15.40 12.85 -31.81
N THR A 668 16.18 13.31 -32.75
CA THR A 668 17.49 13.97 -32.52
C THR A 668 17.36 15.20 -31.65
N HIS A 669 16.34 16.04 -31.89
CA HIS A 669 16.03 17.17 -31.04
C HIS A 669 15.58 16.74 -29.65
N VAL A 670 14.68 15.76 -29.56
CA VAL A 670 14.17 15.24 -28.28
C VAL A 670 15.30 14.65 -27.43
N LEU A 671 16.25 13.92 -28.01
CA LEU A 671 17.42 13.38 -27.31
C LEU A 671 18.32 14.50 -26.77
N CYS A 672 18.54 15.58 -27.52
CA CYS A 672 19.27 16.75 -27.06
C CYS A 672 18.55 17.49 -25.93
N GLU A 673 17.22 17.58 -25.99
CA GLU A 673 16.41 18.17 -24.91
C GLU A 673 16.52 17.34 -23.62
N LEU A 674 16.40 16.00 -23.72
CA LEU A 674 16.59 15.09 -22.58
C LEU A 674 17.99 15.19 -21.98
N TRP A 675 19.02 15.37 -22.80
CA TRP A 675 20.37 15.60 -22.31
C TRP A 675 20.48 16.90 -21.50
N ARG A 676 19.91 17.99 -22.02
CA ARG A 676 19.88 19.29 -21.33
C ARG A 676 19.08 19.24 -20.03
N ASP A 677 18.01 18.42 -19.99
CA ASP A 677 17.22 18.20 -18.78
C ASP A 677 18.04 17.47 -17.70
N GLU A 678 18.83 16.45 -18.08
CA GLU A 678 19.77 15.79 -17.19
C GLU A 678 20.82 16.76 -16.63
N GLU A 679 21.37 17.61 -17.49
CA GLU A 679 22.34 18.61 -17.07
C GLU A 679 21.70 19.64 -16.11
N ARG A 680 20.46 20.04 -16.34
CA ARG A 680 19.71 20.97 -15.45
C ARG A 680 19.45 20.34 -14.09
N GLU A 681 19.04 19.07 -14.04
CA GLU A 681 18.77 18.37 -12.79
C GLU A 681 20.05 18.13 -11.96
N THR A 682 21.19 17.91 -12.60
CA THR A 682 22.47 17.74 -11.94
C THR A 682 23.18 19.06 -11.66
N TYR A 683 22.58 20.19 -12.07
CA TYR A 683 23.14 21.55 -11.95
C TYR A 683 24.52 21.68 -12.62
N VAL A 684 24.66 21.15 -13.82
CA VAL A 684 25.86 21.40 -14.65
C VAL A 684 25.89 22.86 -15.08
N THR A 685 27.01 23.49 -14.93
CA THR A 685 27.16 24.91 -15.30
C THR A 685 27.36 25.06 -16.80
N ARG A 686 26.48 25.85 -17.42
CA ARG A 686 26.52 26.21 -18.84
C ARG A 686 26.38 27.74 -18.96
N THR A 687 26.84 28.28 -20.07
CA THR A 687 26.52 29.68 -20.44
C THR A 687 25.05 29.79 -20.84
N ASP A 688 24.53 31.03 -20.97
CA ASP A 688 23.14 31.28 -21.42
C ASP A 688 22.79 30.66 -22.78
N LYS A 689 23.82 30.35 -23.58
CA LYS A 689 23.72 29.70 -24.88
C LYS A 689 24.04 28.21 -24.87
N GLY A 690 24.20 27.61 -23.71
CA GLY A 690 24.48 26.18 -23.57
C GLY A 690 25.95 25.77 -23.74
N VAL A 691 26.87 26.72 -23.94
CA VAL A 691 28.30 26.44 -24.07
C VAL A 691 28.92 26.00 -22.76
N ILE A 692 29.91 25.13 -22.76
CA ILE A 692 30.67 24.71 -21.56
C ILE A 692 31.27 25.95 -20.89
N SER A 693 30.93 26.16 -19.62
CA SER A 693 31.44 27.25 -18.81
C SER A 693 32.67 26.87 -17.99
N ASP A 694 32.74 25.65 -17.49
CA ASP A 694 33.86 25.08 -16.76
C ASP A 694 34.52 23.97 -17.58
N HIS A 695 35.69 24.28 -18.18
CA HIS A 695 36.42 23.34 -19.03
C HIS A 695 37.18 22.28 -18.24
N THR A 696 37.37 22.49 -16.92
CA THR A 696 37.97 21.47 -16.05
C THR A 696 36.98 20.39 -15.63
N LYS A 697 35.68 20.71 -15.63
CA LYS A 697 34.58 19.79 -15.24
C LYS A 697 33.39 19.88 -16.21
N PRO A 698 33.58 19.48 -17.45
CA PRO A 698 32.61 19.73 -18.52
C PRO A 698 31.26 19.02 -18.34
N LEU A 699 31.19 17.92 -17.61
CA LEU A 699 29.95 17.13 -17.38
C LEU A 699 29.51 17.12 -15.92
N MET A 700 30.35 17.52 -14.96
CA MET A 700 30.09 17.37 -13.54
C MET A 700 29.24 18.53 -13.01
N GLY A 701 28.09 18.22 -12.47
CA GLY A 701 27.18 19.20 -11.85
C GLY A 701 27.53 19.54 -10.40
N LEU A 702 27.01 20.65 -9.90
CA LEU A 702 27.22 21.11 -8.53
C LEU A 702 26.76 20.09 -7.47
N LEU A 703 25.68 19.35 -7.75
CA LEU A 703 25.22 18.28 -6.84
C LEU A 703 26.24 17.14 -6.73
N GLN A 704 26.92 16.80 -7.81
CA GLN A 704 27.94 15.76 -7.81
C GLN A 704 29.20 16.20 -7.08
N GLN A 705 29.52 17.50 -7.15
CA GLN A 705 30.67 18.09 -6.46
C GLN A 705 30.48 18.23 -4.95
N SER A 706 29.25 18.38 -4.48
CA SER A 706 28.93 18.70 -3.08
C SER A 706 28.81 17.48 -2.15
N VAL A 707 28.79 16.26 -2.69
CA VAL A 707 28.62 15.06 -1.87
C VAL A 707 29.99 14.57 -1.41
N PRO A 708 30.24 14.51 -0.09
CA PRO A 708 31.49 13.97 0.42
C PRO A 708 31.60 12.49 0.03
N LEU A 709 32.77 12.09 -0.52
CA LEU A 709 33.07 10.69 -0.84
C LEU A 709 32.96 9.75 0.40
N THR A 710 33.07 10.32 1.62
CA THR A 710 32.86 9.60 2.88
C THR A 710 31.46 9.03 3.08
N SER A 711 30.45 9.45 2.30
CA SER A 711 29.09 8.93 2.34
C SER A 711 28.88 7.70 1.46
N LEU A 712 29.84 7.37 0.57
CA LEU A 712 29.75 6.19 -0.29
C LEU A 712 30.10 4.94 0.53
N LYS A 713 29.26 3.94 0.47
CA LYS A 713 29.57 2.63 1.06
C LYS A 713 30.78 2.05 0.34
N ARG A 714 31.69 1.43 1.09
CA ARG A 714 33.00 0.94 0.68
C ARG A 714 33.03 -0.01 -0.55
N PHE A 715 31.88 -0.40 -1.10
CA PHE A 715 31.72 -1.34 -2.20
C PHE A 715 30.77 -0.86 -3.31
N GLU A 716 30.36 0.40 -3.31
CA GLU A 716 29.55 0.96 -4.39
C GLU A 716 30.46 1.57 -5.47
N PRO A 717 30.18 1.38 -6.77
CA PRO A 717 30.94 2.03 -7.83
C PRO A 717 30.82 3.55 -7.73
N SER A 718 31.83 4.26 -8.20
CA SER A 718 31.84 5.72 -8.21
C SER A 718 30.68 6.28 -9.05
N ARG A 719 30.31 7.53 -8.81
CA ARG A 719 29.20 8.16 -9.53
C ARG A 719 29.50 8.32 -11.03
N SER A 720 30.72 8.66 -11.37
CA SER A 720 31.13 8.79 -12.77
C SER A 720 31.04 7.45 -13.50
N VAL A 721 31.35 6.34 -12.80
CA VAL A 721 31.21 4.98 -13.34
C VAL A 721 29.74 4.59 -13.44
N LEU A 722 28.91 4.90 -12.45
CA LEU A 722 27.46 4.65 -12.51
C LEU A 722 26.81 5.40 -13.68
N ASP A 723 27.19 6.64 -13.92
CA ASP A 723 26.74 7.43 -15.06
C ASP A 723 27.08 6.77 -16.42
N LEU A 724 28.17 6.00 -16.49
CA LEU A 724 28.56 5.27 -17.70
C LEU A 724 27.76 4.00 -17.90
N ILE A 725 27.38 3.33 -16.82
CA ILE A 725 26.72 2.00 -16.86
C ILE A 725 25.22 2.13 -17.09
N ASP A 726 24.52 3.02 -16.37
CA ASP A 726 23.05 3.06 -16.36
C ASP A 726 22.50 4.49 -16.20
N ASN A 727 22.94 5.43 -17.02
CA ASN A 727 22.39 6.78 -17.03
C ASN A 727 21.74 7.10 -18.39
N MET A 728 20.80 8.07 -18.35
CA MET A 728 20.19 8.65 -19.54
C MET A 728 21.25 9.17 -20.53
N ARG A 729 22.27 9.88 -20.05
CA ARG A 729 23.35 10.44 -20.88
C ARG A 729 24.13 9.38 -21.62
N SER A 730 24.45 8.24 -20.99
CA SER A 730 25.17 7.15 -21.67
C SER A 730 24.34 6.51 -22.77
N LYS A 731 23.03 6.37 -22.58
CA LYS A 731 22.10 5.83 -23.58
C LYS A 731 21.96 6.82 -24.76
N ILE A 732 21.80 8.10 -24.48
CA ILE A 732 21.75 9.14 -25.50
C ILE A 732 23.06 9.16 -26.32
N TYR A 733 24.20 9.07 -25.66
CA TYR A 733 25.49 8.94 -26.34
C TYR A 733 25.53 7.69 -27.26
N GLY A 734 25.10 6.53 -26.73
CA GLY A 734 24.98 5.29 -27.50
C GLY A 734 24.10 5.44 -28.76
N PHE A 735 22.98 6.18 -28.64
CA PHE A 735 22.12 6.52 -29.77
C PHE A 735 22.86 7.31 -30.84
N PHE A 736 23.51 8.40 -30.46
CA PHE A 736 24.28 9.19 -31.44
C PHE A 736 25.45 8.46 -32.04
N CYS A 737 26.07 7.50 -31.32
CA CYS A 737 27.06 6.59 -31.90
C CYS A 737 26.48 5.71 -33.02
N LYS A 738 25.21 5.33 -32.94
CA LYS A 738 24.50 4.54 -33.95
C LYS A 738 23.95 5.40 -35.09
N LEU A 739 23.44 6.59 -34.80
CA LEU A 739 22.86 7.51 -35.79
C LEU A 739 23.94 8.32 -36.53
N GLY A 740 25.11 8.48 -35.95
CA GLY A 740 26.15 9.43 -36.39
C GLY A 740 25.95 10.81 -35.69
N PHE A 741 26.97 11.67 -35.86
CA PHE A 741 26.98 13.01 -35.27
C PHE A 741 26.82 14.11 -36.36
N SER A 742 26.77 13.75 -37.63
CA SER A 742 26.66 14.63 -38.77
C SER A 742 25.43 14.33 -39.59
N GLU A 743 24.91 15.38 -40.29
CA GLU A 743 23.75 15.28 -41.22
C GLU A 743 22.44 14.80 -40.54
N LEU A 744 22.23 15.18 -39.29
CA LEU A 744 21.05 14.80 -38.53
C LEU A 744 19.85 15.74 -38.84
N PRO A 745 18.63 15.20 -39.01
CA PRO A 745 17.47 16.02 -39.33
C PRO A 745 16.94 16.79 -38.10
N GLY A 746 16.33 17.96 -38.34
CA GLY A 746 15.49 18.70 -37.39
C GLY A 746 16.21 19.28 -36.18
N LEU A 747 17.50 19.56 -36.32
CA LEU A 747 18.29 20.15 -35.23
C LEU A 747 18.17 21.69 -35.22
N HIS A 748 18.09 22.23 -34.00
CA HIS A 748 18.16 23.66 -33.72
C HIS A 748 19.57 24.10 -33.30
N GLU A 749 19.81 25.40 -33.20
CA GLU A 749 21.11 25.98 -32.81
C GLU A 749 21.64 25.35 -31.51
N GLU A 750 20.77 25.26 -30.51
CA GLU A 750 21.10 24.67 -29.18
C GLU A 750 21.46 23.19 -29.25
N ASP A 751 20.88 22.44 -30.19
CA ASP A 751 21.14 21.00 -30.35
C ASP A 751 22.53 20.75 -30.88
N TYR A 752 23.01 21.55 -31.86
CA TYR A 752 24.37 21.44 -32.36
C TYR A 752 25.42 21.69 -31.28
N ILE A 753 25.13 22.63 -30.36
CA ILE A 753 25.98 22.93 -29.21
C ILE A 753 26.01 21.72 -28.25
N THR A 754 24.84 21.11 -28.02
CA THR A 754 24.70 19.94 -27.15
C THR A 754 25.37 18.70 -27.77
N ILE A 755 25.23 18.50 -29.09
CA ILE A 755 25.84 17.38 -29.82
C ILE A 755 27.38 17.42 -29.72
N CYS A 756 27.99 18.61 -29.77
CA CYS A 756 29.44 18.74 -29.56
C CYS A 756 29.88 18.20 -28.19
N ILE A 757 29.04 18.32 -27.16
CA ILE A 757 29.31 17.76 -25.83
C ILE A 757 29.09 16.25 -25.86
N ILE A 758 28.00 15.79 -26.45
CA ILE A 758 27.65 14.36 -26.53
C ILE A 758 28.75 13.59 -27.28
N GLU A 759 29.25 14.11 -28.41
CA GLU A 759 30.31 13.48 -29.19
C GLU A 759 31.58 13.23 -28.37
N ASN A 760 31.87 14.10 -27.40
CA ASN A 760 33.05 14.03 -26.55
C ASN A 760 32.79 13.43 -25.17
N PHE A 761 31.61 12.80 -24.97
CA PHE A 761 31.16 12.29 -23.68
C PHE A 761 32.15 11.33 -23.02
N LEU A 762 32.69 10.37 -23.75
CA LEU A 762 33.64 9.39 -23.17
C LEU A 762 34.96 10.04 -22.76
N ASP A 763 35.49 11.00 -23.55
CA ASP A 763 36.72 11.72 -23.21
C ASP A 763 36.53 12.53 -21.91
N PHE A 764 35.39 13.17 -21.77
CA PHE A 764 35.06 13.91 -20.57
C PHE A 764 34.83 13.01 -19.35
N LYS A 765 34.17 11.85 -19.53
CA LYS A 765 33.99 10.86 -18.46
C LYS A 765 35.31 10.24 -18.00
N MET A 766 36.23 10.02 -18.91
CA MET A 766 37.56 9.56 -18.54
C MET A 766 38.24 10.54 -17.59
N GLY A 767 38.20 11.84 -17.88
CA GLY A 767 38.75 12.87 -17.00
C GLY A 767 38.05 12.88 -15.63
N GLU A 768 36.72 12.80 -15.58
CA GLU A 768 35.97 12.75 -14.33
C GLU A 768 36.33 11.54 -13.46
N ILE A 769 36.39 10.34 -14.04
CA ILE A 769 36.76 9.11 -13.31
C ILE A 769 38.15 9.25 -12.70
N TRP A 770 39.15 9.75 -13.46
CA TRP A 770 40.47 9.95 -12.92
C TRP A 770 40.51 11.02 -11.85
N GLN A 771 39.75 12.09 -11.96
CA GLN A 771 39.62 13.11 -10.94
C GLN A 771 38.98 12.58 -9.65
N GLU A 772 37.97 11.70 -9.74
CA GLU A 772 37.41 11.01 -8.59
C GLU A 772 38.44 10.09 -7.92
N ILE A 773 39.20 9.31 -8.70
CA ILE A 773 40.28 8.43 -8.19
C ILE A 773 41.35 9.24 -7.44
N ILE A 774 41.79 10.35 -7.99
CA ILE A 774 42.81 11.21 -7.32
C ILE A 774 42.23 11.75 -6.02
N THR A 775 40.96 12.22 -6.04
CA THR A 775 40.32 12.77 -4.85
C THR A 775 40.20 11.72 -3.76
N GLU A 776 39.88 10.48 -4.12
CA GLU A 776 39.74 9.34 -3.19
C GLU A 776 41.12 8.97 -2.59
N LEU A 777 42.15 8.91 -3.42
CA LEU A 777 43.53 8.66 -2.97
C LEU A 777 44.04 9.75 -2.00
N ASP A 778 43.76 11.01 -2.31
CA ASP A 778 44.14 12.14 -1.43
C ASP A 778 43.41 12.05 -0.08
N MET A 779 42.11 11.64 -0.08
CA MET A 779 41.35 11.46 1.16
C MET A 779 41.88 10.30 2.01
N GLU A 780 42.35 9.22 1.37
CA GLU A 780 42.97 8.10 2.06
C GLU A 780 44.44 8.37 2.47
N GLY A 781 44.98 9.53 2.08
CA GLY A 781 46.36 9.92 2.37
C GLY A 781 47.38 9.13 1.55
N VAL A 782 46.96 8.51 0.46
CA VAL A 782 47.82 7.76 -0.47
C VAL A 782 48.41 8.73 -1.48
N LYS A 783 49.75 8.86 -1.50
CA LYS A 783 50.43 9.68 -2.48
C LYS A 783 50.83 8.85 -3.71
N LEU A 784 50.46 9.34 -4.88
CA LEU A 784 50.89 8.77 -6.14
C LEU A 784 52.43 8.87 -6.28
N ILE A 785 53.01 7.86 -6.92
CA ILE A 785 54.40 7.94 -7.34
C ILE A 785 54.55 8.92 -8.51
N ALA A 786 55.76 9.46 -8.73
CA ALA A 786 56.00 10.55 -9.68
C ALA A 786 55.48 10.21 -11.10
N HIS A 787 55.67 8.97 -11.56
CA HIS A 787 55.22 8.54 -12.89
C HIS A 787 53.71 8.43 -13.02
N ASP A 788 53.02 7.96 -11.98
CA ASP A 788 51.54 7.87 -11.98
C ASP A 788 50.93 9.27 -11.88
N ASN A 789 51.54 10.16 -11.10
CA ASN A 789 51.12 11.55 -11.04
C ASN A 789 51.29 12.27 -12.39
N GLU A 790 52.37 12.04 -13.10
CA GLU A 790 52.61 12.60 -14.44
C GLU A 790 51.59 12.05 -15.46
N ALA A 791 51.29 10.75 -15.37
CA ALA A 791 50.28 10.12 -16.21
C ALA A 791 48.87 10.68 -15.95
N THR A 792 48.48 10.82 -14.68
CA THR A 792 47.17 11.38 -14.33
C THR A 792 47.02 12.84 -14.72
N ASP A 793 48.07 13.66 -14.46
CA ASP A 793 48.12 15.04 -14.92
C ASP A 793 48.02 15.17 -16.44
N THR A 794 48.58 14.23 -17.17
CA THR A 794 48.48 14.20 -18.65
C THR A 794 47.06 13.91 -19.10
N ILE A 795 46.38 12.98 -18.45
CA ILE A 795 44.96 12.65 -18.76
C ILE A 795 44.06 13.85 -18.47
N LEU A 796 44.21 14.48 -17.31
CA LEU A 796 43.38 15.64 -16.95
C LEU A 796 43.63 16.83 -17.90
N ARG A 797 44.89 17.10 -18.28
CA ARG A 797 45.20 18.14 -19.28
C ARG A 797 44.61 17.84 -20.65
N ALA A 798 44.69 16.58 -21.09
CA ALA A 798 44.11 16.18 -22.36
C ALA A 798 42.56 16.36 -22.37
N THR A 799 41.87 16.07 -21.25
CA THR A 799 40.45 16.31 -21.09
C THR A 799 40.12 17.82 -21.11
N GLU A 800 40.94 18.66 -20.44
CA GLU A 800 40.77 20.11 -20.46
C GLU A 800 41.01 20.70 -21.85
N GLU A 801 42.08 20.29 -22.55
CA GLU A 801 42.38 20.70 -23.92
C GLU A 801 41.22 20.30 -24.88
N ARG A 802 40.66 19.11 -24.67
CA ARG A 802 39.49 18.66 -25.46
C ARG A 802 38.27 19.53 -25.19
N ALA A 803 38.01 19.84 -23.92
CA ALA A 803 36.90 20.74 -23.55
C ALA A 803 37.07 22.15 -24.16
N LEU A 804 38.27 22.69 -24.15
CA LEU A 804 38.57 23.98 -24.81
C LEU A 804 38.36 23.91 -26.33
N ALA A 805 38.74 22.81 -26.99
CA ALA A 805 38.49 22.61 -28.41
C ALA A 805 37.00 22.54 -28.72
N VAL A 806 36.22 21.87 -27.85
CA VAL A 806 34.76 21.82 -27.97
C VAL A 806 34.16 23.21 -27.80
N VAL A 807 34.58 23.98 -26.79
CA VAL A 807 34.15 25.38 -26.59
C VAL A 807 34.45 26.22 -27.83
N ALA A 808 35.62 26.09 -28.47
CA ALA A 808 35.95 26.79 -29.69
C ALA A 808 35.00 26.43 -30.85
N THR A 809 34.66 25.14 -30.98
CA THR A 809 33.72 24.65 -31.99
C THR A 809 32.30 25.17 -31.71
N GLN A 810 31.85 25.15 -30.47
CA GLN A 810 30.55 25.71 -30.06
C GLN A 810 30.44 27.21 -30.38
N ASN A 811 31.44 27.98 -30.05
CA ASN A 811 31.48 29.40 -30.34
C ASN A 811 31.49 29.67 -31.88
N TYR A 812 32.20 28.85 -32.63
CA TYR A 812 32.18 28.92 -34.10
C TYR A 812 30.76 28.65 -34.65
N ILE A 813 30.06 27.66 -34.16
CA ILE A 813 28.67 27.36 -34.52
C ILE A 813 27.77 28.56 -34.22
N LEU A 814 27.86 29.15 -33.01
CA LEU A 814 27.10 30.34 -32.61
C LEU A 814 27.37 31.50 -33.54
N GLU A 815 28.63 31.73 -33.91
CA GLU A 815 28.97 32.81 -34.89
C GLU A 815 28.34 32.58 -36.26
N GLN A 816 28.32 31.36 -36.76
CA GLN A 816 27.68 31.05 -38.04
C GLN A 816 26.18 31.25 -38.00
N TYR A 817 25.49 30.81 -36.93
CA TYR A 817 24.07 31.05 -36.74
C TYR A 817 23.76 32.54 -36.60
N HIS A 818 24.55 33.29 -35.85
CA HIS A 818 24.39 34.73 -35.73
C HIS A 818 24.56 35.46 -37.08
N LYS A 819 25.52 35.06 -37.90
CA LYS A 819 25.69 35.56 -39.26
C LYS A 819 24.48 35.26 -40.14
N TYR A 820 23.96 34.06 -40.03
CA TYR A 820 22.78 33.60 -40.74
C TYR A 820 21.52 34.43 -40.36
N ASP A 821 21.31 34.61 -39.08
CA ASP A 821 20.21 35.40 -38.55
C ASP A 821 20.30 36.88 -39.01
N LEU A 822 21.48 37.45 -38.94
CA LEU A 822 21.73 38.80 -39.46
C LEU A 822 21.47 38.86 -40.95
N GLN A 823 21.74 37.82 -41.71
CA GLN A 823 21.45 37.77 -43.13
C GLN A 823 19.94 37.72 -43.37
N ILE A 824 19.19 36.87 -42.69
CA ILE A 824 17.75 36.78 -42.76
C ILE A 824 17.10 38.12 -42.37
N GLU A 825 17.57 38.69 -41.24
CA GLU A 825 17.09 40.01 -40.82
C GLU A 825 17.32 41.09 -41.88
N LYS A 826 18.47 41.06 -42.49
CA LYS A 826 18.81 42.00 -43.58
C LYS A 826 17.96 41.78 -44.84
N GLU A 827 17.69 40.54 -45.20
CA GLU A 827 16.77 40.21 -46.29
C GLU A 827 15.35 40.66 -46.00
N PHE A 828 14.88 40.46 -44.79
CA PHE A 828 13.57 40.92 -44.32
C PHE A 828 13.46 42.45 -44.36
N TYR A 829 14.46 43.17 -43.87
CA TYR A 829 14.44 44.65 -43.97
C TYR A 829 14.51 45.11 -45.43
N ASN A 830 15.26 44.43 -46.27
CA ASN A 830 15.31 44.73 -47.70
C ASN A 830 13.93 44.53 -48.38
N GLU A 831 13.21 43.50 -47.99
CA GLU A 831 11.86 43.24 -48.48
C GLU A 831 10.86 44.29 -47.98
N LEU A 832 10.95 44.67 -46.70
CA LEU A 832 10.16 45.75 -46.15
C LEU A 832 10.39 47.08 -46.88
N ILE A 833 11.67 47.40 -47.17
CA ILE A 833 12.04 48.61 -47.93
C ILE A 833 11.43 48.56 -49.34
N LYS A 834 11.54 47.40 -50.01
CA LYS A 834 10.93 47.24 -51.36
C LYS A 834 9.42 47.39 -51.32
N ASN A 835 8.76 46.80 -50.32
CA ASN A 835 7.32 46.93 -50.18
C ASN A 835 6.89 48.36 -49.86
N HIS A 836 7.65 49.09 -49.04
CA HIS A 836 7.39 50.50 -48.75
C HIS A 836 7.57 51.37 -50.01
N ALA A 837 8.66 51.17 -50.73
CA ALA A 837 8.90 51.90 -51.98
C ALA A 837 7.81 51.64 -53.06
N PHE A 838 7.33 50.40 -53.12
CA PHE A 838 6.22 49.99 -53.96
C PHE A 838 4.91 50.70 -53.57
N GLN A 839 4.64 50.75 -52.26
CA GLN A 839 3.47 51.49 -51.75
C GLN A 839 3.57 53.03 -52.04
N GLU A 840 4.73 53.65 -51.84
CA GLU A 840 4.98 55.05 -52.16
C GLU A 840 4.74 55.33 -53.66
N LYS A 841 5.29 54.43 -54.50
CA LYS A 841 5.08 54.58 -55.97
C LYS A 841 3.62 54.46 -56.38
N ARG A 842 2.87 53.55 -55.75
CA ARG A 842 1.42 53.43 -55.92
C ARG A 842 0.70 54.73 -55.47
N LEU A 843 1.13 55.24 -54.30
CA LEU A 843 0.54 56.51 -53.81
C LEU A 843 0.83 57.70 -54.70
N GLU A 844 2.04 57.83 -55.27
CA GLU A 844 2.39 58.84 -56.25
C GLU A 844 1.62 58.70 -57.56
N GLN A 845 1.49 57.46 -58.07
CA GLN A 845 0.66 57.19 -59.23
C GLN A 845 -0.82 57.62 -59.01
N TRP A 846 -1.34 57.26 -57.80
CA TRP A 846 -2.66 57.61 -57.38
C TRP A 846 -2.81 59.16 -57.27
N LYS A 847 -1.86 59.80 -56.62
CA LYS A 847 -1.83 61.27 -56.53
C LYS A 847 -1.80 61.96 -57.94
N SER A 848 -0.97 61.36 -58.83
CA SER A 848 -0.88 61.91 -60.23
C SER A 848 -2.15 61.65 -61.04
N PHE A 849 -2.83 60.55 -60.84
CA PHE A 849 -4.12 60.20 -61.41
C PHE A 849 -5.18 61.17 -60.91
N VAL A 850 -5.26 61.39 -59.60
CA VAL A 850 -6.17 62.33 -58.97
C VAL A 850 -5.93 63.76 -59.47
N ALA A 851 -4.70 64.21 -59.65
CA ALA A 851 -4.33 65.53 -60.15
C ALA A 851 -4.71 65.74 -61.60
N ARG A 852 -4.82 64.68 -62.42
CA ARG A 852 -5.28 64.81 -63.86
C ARG A 852 -6.80 64.82 -64.05
N THR A 853 -7.57 64.63 -62.98
CA THR A 853 -9.03 64.50 -63.06
C THR A 853 -9.66 65.86 -63.00
N SER A 854 -10.28 66.31 -64.13
CA SER A 854 -10.91 67.61 -64.27
C SER A 854 -12.29 67.69 -63.57
N LYS A 855 -12.88 66.63 -63.09
CA LYS A 855 -14.19 66.62 -62.44
C LYS A 855 -14.03 66.64 -60.90
N TYR A 856 -14.16 67.77 -60.29
CA TYR A 856 -14.06 68.07 -58.89
C TYR A 856 -14.95 67.14 -58.00
N PRO A 857 -16.22 66.88 -58.35
CA PRO A 857 -17.03 65.95 -57.48
C PRO A 857 -16.51 64.51 -57.42
N LEU A 858 -15.98 64.01 -58.57
CA LEU A 858 -15.39 62.66 -58.61
C LEU A 858 -14.08 62.56 -57.80
N LEU A 859 -13.33 63.70 -57.85
CA LEU A 859 -12.10 63.84 -57.11
C LEU A 859 -12.33 63.80 -55.57
N MET A 860 -13.41 64.50 -55.14
CA MET A 860 -13.82 64.51 -53.74
C MET A 860 -14.32 63.15 -53.28
N VAL A 861 -15.16 62.44 -54.06
CA VAL A 861 -15.61 61.09 -53.73
C VAL A 861 -14.43 60.07 -53.64
N ALA A 862 -13.48 60.20 -54.60
CA ALA A 862 -12.26 59.32 -54.53
C ALA A 862 -11.39 59.63 -53.31
N LYS A 863 -11.26 60.88 -52.91
CA LYS A 863 -10.52 61.32 -51.70
C LYS A 863 -11.22 60.89 -50.43
N ASP A 864 -12.53 60.89 -50.34
CA ASP A 864 -13.33 60.49 -49.24
C ASP A 864 -13.25 58.95 -49.11
N SER A 865 -13.33 58.21 -50.25
CA SER A 865 -13.16 56.74 -50.26
C SER A 865 -11.76 56.35 -49.81
N GLN A 866 -10.72 57.07 -50.23
CA GLN A 866 -9.34 56.83 -49.77
C GLN A 866 -9.21 57.12 -48.29
N ASN A 867 -9.75 58.24 -47.80
CA ASN A 867 -9.74 58.55 -46.38
C ASN A 867 -10.51 57.53 -45.55
N GLN A 868 -11.60 57.02 -46.08
CA GLN A 868 -12.39 55.97 -45.43
C GLN A 868 -11.66 54.66 -45.44
N ALA A 869 -10.97 54.29 -46.54
CA ALA A 869 -10.11 53.07 -46.56
C ALA A 869 -8.92 53.20 -45.60
N ILE A 870 -8.29 54.36 -45.45
CA ILE A 870 -7.21 54.63 -44.49
C ILE A 870 -7.74 54.55 -43.04
N ARG A 871 -8.97 55.10 -42.82
CA ARG A 871 -9.60 54.97 -41.48
C ARG A 871 -9.98 53.54 -41.14
N GLN A 872 -10.45 52.78 -42.11
CA GLN A 872 -10.77 51.35 -41.93
C GLN A 872 -9.51 50.45 -41.78
N SER A 873 -8.40 50.83 -42.40
CA SER A 873 -7.12 50.17 -42.29
C SER A 873 -6.32 50.57 -41.03
N ARG A 874 -6.69 51.73 -40.41
CA ARG A 874 -6.18 52.00 -39.06
C ARG A 874 -6.99 51.14 -38.08
N PRO A 875 -6.36 50.26 -37.27
CA PRO A 875 -7.06 49.64 -36.20
C PRO A 875 -7.68 50.73 -35.32
N GLU A 876 -8.97 50.60 -35.03
CA GLU A 876 -9.59 51.45 -34.01
C GLU A 876 -8.67 51.37 -32.77
N GLU A 877 -8.20 52.53 -32.31
CA GLU A 877 -7.62 52.64 -30.97
C GLU A 877 -8.75 52.29 -30.01
N LYS A 878 -8.96 51.00 -29.82
CA LYS A 878 -9.66 50.51 -28.64
C LYS A 878 -8.76 50.87 -27.49
N ASP A 879 -9.26 51.72 -26.61
CA ASP A 879 -8.69 51.93 -25.29
C ASP A 879 -8.52 50.55 -24.63
N TYR A 880 -7.38 49.95 -24.87
CA TYR A 880 -6.97 48.71 -24.15
C TYR A 880 -6.51 49.10 -22.76
N SER A 881 -7.48 49.38 -21.86
CA SER A 881 -7.26 49.42 -20.45
C SER A 881 -7.08 47.99 -19.86
N GLY A 882 -7.12 46.97 -20.73
CA GLY A 882 -6.91 45.56 -20.37
C GLY A 882 -5.57 45.05 -20.90
N TYR A 883 -4.79 44.58 -20.05
CA TYR A 883 -3.47 44.05 -20.33
C TYR A 883 -3.57 42.62 -20.84
N HIS A 884 -3.06 42.36 -22.02
CA HIS A 884 -2.95 41.02 -22.57
C HIS A 884 -1.53 40.53 -22.34
N THR A 885 -1.38 39.42 -21.60
CA THR A 885 -0.12 38.76 -21.49
C THR A 885 0.26 38.09 -22.81
N VAL A 886 1.52 38.07 -23.15
CA VAL A 886 2.05 37.42 -24.37
C VAL A 886 1.58 35.96 -24.49
N HIS A 887 1.29 35.33 -23.37
CA HIS A 887 0.78 33.93 -23.31
C HIS A 887 -0.65 33.77 -23.85
N ASN A 888 -1.43 34.86 -24.01
CA ASN A 888 -2.76 34.79 -24.60
C ASN A 888 -2.76 34.97 -26.13
N LEU A 889 -1.60 35.15 -26.69
CA LEU A 889 -1.42 35.16 -28.11
C LEU A 889 -1.13 33.72 -28.56
N GLU A 890 -2.10 33.08 -29.16
CA GLU A 890 -1.90 31.83 -29.88
C GLU A 890 -0.98 32.08 -31.08
N ILE A 891 0.30 31.94 -30.87
CA ILE A 891 1.39 32.26 -31.80
C ILE A 891 1.23 31.58 -33.18
N PRO A 892 0.74 30.30 -33.31
CA PRO A 892 0.59 29.67 -34.62
C PRO A 892 -0.42 30.38 -35.55
N ASN A 893 -1.50 30.90 -34.98
CA ASN A 893 -2.49 31.62 -35.79
C ASN A 893 -2.06 33.04 -36.13
N ILE A 894 -1.15 33.62 -35.39
CA ILE A 894 -0.64 34.97 -35.55
C ILE A 894 0.34 35.03 -36.69
N SER A 895 1.18 34.03 -36.90
CA SER A 895 2.16 34.02 -38.00
C SER A 895 1.51 34.01 -39.38
N ILE A 896 0.38 33.37 -39.56
CA ILE A 896 -0.34 33.31 -40.83
C ILE A 896 -1.12 34.59 -41.08
N THR A 897 -1.71 35.19 -40.06
CA THR A 897 -2.50 36.43 -40.21
C THR A 897 -1.65 37.69 -40.20
N ALA A 898 -0.43 37.63 -39.66
CA ALA A 898 0.48 38.78 -39.66
C ALA A 898 0.93 39.20 -41.05
N PHE A 899 0.97 38.29 -42.02
CA PHE A 899 1.33 38.60 -43.39
C PHE A 899 0.16 39.07 -44.24
N THR A 900 -1.08 38.85 -43.85
CA THR A 900 -2.27 39.22 -44.63
C THR A 900 -3.09 40.29 -43.97
N GLY A 901 -2.85 40.63 -42.74
CA GLY A 901 -3.59 41.61 -41.96
C GLY A 901 -2.69 42.63 -41.26
N PRO A 902 -3.26 43.64 -40.71
CA PRO A 902 -2.50 44.75 -40.17
C PRO A 902 -1.70 44.44 -38.91
N PHE A 903 -1.51 43.23 -38.51
CA PHE A 903 -1.20 43.26 -37.18
C PHE A 903 -0.71 42.28 -36.31
N LEU A 904 0.52 42.14 -36.20
CA LEU A 904 1.22 41.89 -34.94
C LEU A 904 1.24 43.22 -34.14
N LYS A 905 0.19 43.50 -33.39
CA LYS A 905 0.32 44.45 -32.29
C LYS A 905 1.05 43.74 -31.17
N ILE A 906 2.33 43.92 -31.08
CA ILE A 906 3.10 43.53 -29.89
C ILE A 906 2.79 44.60 -28.83
N GLU A 907 1.83 44.32 -27.97
CA GLU A 907 1.58 45.14 -26.80
C GLU A 907 2.43 44.63 -25.64
N SER A 908 3.40 45.42 -25.22
CA SER A 908 4.19 45.11 -24.03
C SER A 908 3.30 45.16 -22.79
N THR A 909 3.26 44.09 -22.06
CA THR A 909 2.59 44.05 -20.76
C THR A 909 3.40 44.86 -19.75
N PRO A 910 2.81 45.80 -19.01
CA PRO A 910 3.54 46.53 -17.98
C PRO A 910 4.10 45.58 -16.92
N VAL A 911 5.35 45.82 -16.49
CA VAL A 911 6.08 45.03 -15.51
C VAL A 911 5.30 44.81 -14.20
N GLU A 912 4.47 45.77 -13.81
CA GLU A 912 3.61 45.72 -12.62
C GLU A 912 2.57 44.59 -12.67
N ILE A 913 2.17 44.13 -13.83
CA ILE A 913 1.19 43.06 -14.00
C ILE A 913 1.89 41.69 -14.03
N LEU A 914 3.09 41.62 -14.60
CA LEU A 914 3.92 40.42 -14.57
C LEU A 914 4.31 40.02 -13.14
N ASN A 915 4.48 41.02 -12.25
CA ASN A 915 4.84 40.76 -10.86
C ASN A 915 3.63 40.44 -9.95
N ARG A 916 2.39 40.45 -10.45
CA ARG A 916 1.17 40.10 -9.69
C ARG A 916 0.68 38.66 -9.94
N LYS A 917 1.37 37.94 -10.73
CA LYS A 917 1.22 36.47 -10.89
C LYS A 917 2.38 35.74 -10.26
#